data_3d1826be8fb9a790ad8a12c3f5260721
#
_entry.id   3d1826be8fb9a790ad8a12c3f5260721
#
_cell.length_a   1.000
_cell.length_b   1.000
_cell.length_c   1.000
_cell.angle_alpha   90.00
_cell.angle_beta   90.00
_cell.angle_gamma   90.00
#
_symmetry.space_group_name_H-M   'P 1'
#
loop_
_entity.id
_entity.type
_entity.pdbx_description
1 polymer ?
#
loop_
_entity_poly.entity_id
_entity_poly.type
_entity_poly.pdbx_seq_one_letter_code
_entity_poly.pdbx_strand_id
1 'polypeptide(L)'
;MTDHSGLEAELRGAVRGEVGFDTASRALVTMDASNYRRVPLGVAAPRDADDVAAVLEVCRARGVPVVARGGGTSIAGQATGTGVVLDFTRHMSGLLELDPATRTAVVQPGLVLDRLQEAAAPHGLRFGPDPSTHSRCTLGGMIGNNSCGAHSVAWGTTADSVRELSVVTARGARLRLGRDWAGAPDGLRDLVEGELARLRTGFPDLPRRISGYALDALLPEKGADVARSFCGSEGTLGILTEAVVRLVPAPRARALAVLGYGEESAAAEAAAGLLAHGPLTVEGMAADLVRSPAGLPKGGAWLFVETGGESAAEARARAEAIVRAADVVDSLVVTDPAAQRTLWRIREDASGTATRMPGGGGTSRSSGAESGGEAWPGWEDCAVPPARLGAYLRDFRALLSAHGLRGTPYGHFGDGCIHVRIDFDLLTEAGIGRFRRFSEELADLVVAHGGSLSGEHGDGQARAELLPRMYGAELVSLFERAKALWDPDDLLNPGMLVRPARLDENLRFSVLPHEPVDVAFGYPADGGDFRAAVRRCVGVAKCRTTTVSGPAVMCPSFRATGEEEHSTRGRARLLYEMLAGDPVTGGWRSTEVRDALDLCLSCKGCRSDCPVGVDMATYKAEFLHHHYAGRRRPAAHLSMGRLPQWLRWVAATRTAPLLNALASVAPLAAAGKRLGGIASEREIPRLATRTFTGWWRRREPAGGGSGTLVVLWPDTFTEHLSPSVGRAAVRVLEDAGLRVALPPTLLVRGGGIGAGRRRAALALLTARRARVCCGLTYVSTGQLDHARRVLRRTLDLMEPVLRAGAPVIVLEPSCAASLRTDLPELLHDDPRAARLSAAVVTFAEALQRYAPHWTPPAVDRPVAGQTHCHQHAVLGDTPDRRLREAAGLTGELSGGCCGLAGNFGFEKGHFVVSKACAEEQLLPSVREAPAQTVILADGYSCRTQLEQLAGVRGRHLAEVLAEALDHSGRSAGEPQ
;
A
#
# COMPACT_ATOMS: atom_id res chain seq x y z
N MET A 1 8.36 32.36 -22.51
CA MET A 1 7.21 31.70 -21.85
C MET A 1 6.10 31.68 -22.88
N THR A 2 5.80 30.52 -23.45
CA THR A 2 4.63 30.31 -24.31
C THR A 2 3.38 30.57 -23.48
N ASP A 3 2.53 31.47 -23.96
CA ASP A 3 1.26 31.77 -23.30
C ASP A 3 0.32 30.56 -23.45
N HIS A 4 0.16 29.79 -22.37
CA HIS A 4 -0.79 28.69 -22.30
C HIS A 4 -2.16 29.15 -21.78
N SER A 5 -2.38 30.47 -21.64
CA SER A 5 -3.71 31.02 -21.32
C SER A 5 -4.70 30.63 -22.43
N GLY A 6 -5.79 30.01 -22.07
CA GLY A 6 -6.77 29.52 -23.04
C GLY A 6 -6.65 28.02 -23.39
N LEU A 7 -5.53 27.34 -23.15
CA LEU A 7 -5.41 25.91 -23.41
C LEU A 7 -6.46 25.07 -22.63
N GLU A 8 -6.66 25.38 -21.35
CA GLU A 8 -7.68 24.75 -20.52
C GLU A 8 -9.09 24.95 -21.10
N ALA A 9 -9.42 26.16 -21.50
CA ALA A 9 -10.73 26.50 -22.04
C ALA A 9 -11.00 25.78 -23.38
N GLU A 10 -10.00 25.70 -24.26
CA GLU A 10 -10.10 24.96 -25.52
C GLU A 10 -10.25 23.45 -25.28
N LEU A 11 -9.45 22.86 -24.41
CA LEU A 11 -9.58 21.46 -24.07
C LEU A 11 -10.95 21.15 -23.45
N ARG A 12 -11.45 21.98 -22.53
CA ARG A 12 -12.79 21.84 -21.94
C ARG A 12 -13.91 21.95 -22.96
N GLY A 13 -13.70 22.74 -24.02
CA GLY A 13 -14.66 22.87 -25.12
C GLY A 13 -14.59 21.72 -26.13
N ALA A 14 -13.46 21.07 -26.25
CA ALA A 14 -13.20 20.06 -27.26
C ALA A 14 -13.53 18.62 -26.79
N VAL A 15 -13.44 18.33 -25.47
CA VAL A 15 -13.62 16.98 -24.95
C VAL A 15 -14.83 16.87 -24.03
N ARG A 16 -15.39 15.67 -23.94
CA ARG A 16 -16.49 15.31 -23.03
C ARG A 16 -15.99 14.82 -21.68
N GLY A 17 -14.72 14.42 -21.62
CA GLY A 17 -14.04 13.98 -20.41
C GLY A 17 -13.64 15.12 -19.50
N GLU A 18 -13.10 14.79 -18.32
CA GLU A 18 -12.62 15.79 -17.37
C GLU A 18 -11.31 16.42 -17.82
N VAL A 19 -11.17 17.73 -17.57
CA VAL A 19 -9.93 18.49 -17.80
C VAL A 19 -9.58 19.25 -16.52
N GLY A 20 -8.40 18.96 -15.95
CA GLY A 20 -7.91 19.52 -14.70
C GLY A 20 -6.58 20.24 -14.88
N PHE A 21 -6.58 21.57 -14.67
CA PHE A 21 -5.38 22.42 -14.66
C PHE A 21 -5.10 22.99 -13.27
N ASP A 22 -5.95 22.62 -12.30
CA ASP A 22 -5.75 23.01 -10.91
C ASP A 22 -4.50 22.36 -10.30
N THR A 23 -4.06 22.91 -9.19
CA THR A 23 -2.86 22.50 -8.49
C THR A 23 -2.89 21.03 -8.09
N ALA A 24 -4.04 20.52 -7.59
CA ALA A 24 -4.16 19.13 -7.13
C ALA A 24 -4.06 18.15 -8.29
N SER A 25 -4.80 18.38 -9.38
CA SER A 25 -4.78 17.55 -10.58
C SER A 25 -3.37 17.41 -11.16
N ARG A 26 -2.65 18.51 -11.26
CA ARG A 26 -1.26 18.54 -11.75
C ARG A 26 -0.29 17.84 -10.79
N ALA A 27 -0.40 18.12 -9.49
CA ALA A 27 0.45 17.53 -8.45
C ALA A 27 0.34 16.00 -8.39
N LEU A 28 -0.84 15.43 -8.62
CA LEU A 28 -1.07 13.99 -8.57
C LEU A 28 -0.35 13.19 -9.66
N VAL A 29 0.09 13.82 -10.74
CA VAL A 29 0.72 13.15 -11.88
C VAL A 29 2.16 13.57 -12.16
N THR A 30 2.77 14.38 -11.30
CA THR A 30 4.17 14.85 -11.40
C THR A 30 5.19 13.72 -11.45
N MET A 31 4.88 12.58 -10.86
CA MET A 31 5.76 11.41 -10.75
C MET A 31 5.02 10.12 -11.14
N ASP A 32 5.74 9.13 -11.59
CA ASP A 32 5.36 7.72 -11.60
C ASP A 32 6.04 6.97 -10.42
N ALA A 33 6.53 5.76 -10.60
CA ALA A 33 7.29 5.05 -9.57
C ALA A 33 8.81 5.16 -9.75
N SER A 34 9.27 6.02 -10.67
CA SER A 34 10.69 6.28 -10.97
C SER A 34 11.31 7.34 -10.06
N ASN A 35 12.57 7.65 -10.33
CA ASN A 35 13.31 8.75 -9.70
C ASN A 35 13.01 10.13 -10.31
N TYR A 36 12.15 10.22 -11.32
CA TYR A 36 11.92 11.43 -12.09
C TYR A 36 10.65 12.17 -11.67
N ARG A 37 10.71 13.51 -11.78
CA ARG A 37 9.59 14.42 -11.52
C ARG A 37 9.49 15.44 -12.62
N ARG A 38 8.29 15.57 -13.21
CA ARG A 38 7.96 16.60 -14.19
C ARG A 38 6.57 17.14 -13.86
N VAL A 39 6.45 18.48 -13.80
CA VAL A 39 5.16 19.14 -13.52
C VAL A 39 4.43 19.37 -14.83
N PRO A 40 3.27 18.73 -15.06
CA PRO A 40 2.51 18.92 -16.30
C PRO A 40 1.78 20.28 -16.32
N LEU A 41 1.38 20.71 -17.50
CA LEU A 41 0.47 21.86 -17.69
C LEU A 41 -0.93 21.52 -17.19
N GLY A 42 -1.42 20.32 -17.52
CA GLY A 42 -2.75 19.85 -17.13
C GLY A 42 -2.93 18.34 -17.34
N VAL A 43 -4.10 17.87 -16.96
CA VAL A 43 -4.53 16.48 -17.09
C VAL A 43 -5.86 16.44 -17.83
N ALA A 44 -6.03 15.50 -18.79
CA ALA A 44 -7.30 15.21 -19.42
C ALA A 44 -7.63 13.71 -19.25
N ALA A 45 -8.88 13.40 -18.90
CA ALA A 45 -9.37 12.05 -18.78
C ALA A 45 -10.36 11.75 -19.92
N PRO A 46 -9.92 11.20 -21.06
CA PRO A 46 -10.77 11.00 -22.23
C PRO A 46 -11.81 9.91 -21.98
N ARG A 47 -12.99 10.04 -22.59
CA ARG A 47 -14.07 9.05 -22.55
C ARG A 47 -13.99 8.01 -23.64
N ASP A 48 -13.40 8.41 -24.79
CA ASP A 48 -13.24 7.55 -25.96
C ASP A 48 -12.16 8.09 -26.92
N ALA A 49 -12.05 7.47 -28.09
CA ALA A 49 -11.08 7.83 -29.10
C ALA A 49 -11.34 9.21 -29.74
N ASP A 50 -12.59 9.73 -29.69
CA ASP A 50 -12.91 11.09 -30.16
C ASP A 50 -12.30 12.13 -29.25
N ASP A 51 -12.44 11.97 -27.95
CA ASP A 51 -11.81 12.83 -26.95
C ASP A 51 -10.27 12.80 -27.09
N VAL A 52 -9.67 11.61 -27.30
CA VAL A 52 -8.21 11.48 -27.52
C VAL A 52 -7.79 12.30 -28.74
N ALA A 53 -8.48 12.14 -29.88
CA ALA A 53 -8.17 12.87 -31.11
C ALA A 53 -8.31 14.39 -30.91
N ALA A 54 -9.36 14.83 -30.20
CA ALA A 54 -9.58 16.24 -29.91
C ALA A 54 -8.47 16.85 -29.03
N VAL A 55 -8.00 16.12 -27.99
CA VAL A 55 -6.86 16.58 -27.18
C VAL A 55 -5.59 16.71 -28.03
N LEU A 56 -5.32 15.71 -28.88
CA LEU A 56 -4.13 15.74 -29.76
C LEU A 56 -4.18 16.92 -30.75
N GLU A 57 -5.34 17.20 -31.31
CA GLU A 57 -5.52 18.33 -32.23
C GLU A 57 -5.24 19.68 -31.55
N VAL A 58 -5.85 19.92 -30.36
CA VAL A 58 -5.63 21.14 -29.58
C VAL A 58 -4.18 21.27 -29.16
N CYS A 59 -3.58 20.19 -28.62
CA CYS A 59 -2.20 20.20 -28.15
C CYS A 59 -1.22 20.42 -29.31
N ARG A 60 -1.42 19.77 -30.47
CA ARG A 60 -0.60 19.94 -31.65
C ARG A 60 -0.67 21.37 -32.19
N ALA A 61 -1.86 21.95 -32.27
CA ALA A 61 -2.02 23.35 -32.71
C ALA A 61 -1.27 24.36 -31.85
N ARG A 62 -1.02 24.01 -30.58
CA ARG A 62 -0.30 24.86 -29.62
C ARG A 62 1.15 24.44 -29.36
N GLY A 63 1.62 23.36 -30.00
CA GLY A 63 2.96 22.81 -29.76
C GLY A 63 3.14 22.28 -28.31
N VAL A 64 2.08 21.78 -27.69
CA VAL A 64 2.09 21.25 -26.32
C VAL A 64 2.24 19.73 -26.34
N PRO A 65 3.27 19.16 -25.70
CA PRO A 65 3.45 17.72 -25.64
C PRO A 65 2.29 16.99 -24.96
N VAL A 66 2.09 15.72 -25.33
CA VAL A 66 1.06 14.84 -24.75
C VAL A 66 1.70 13.55 -24.24
N VAL A 67 1.33 13.14 -23.02
CA VAL A 67 1.84 11.91 -22.38
C VAL A 67 0.66 11.03 -22.01
N ALA A 68 0.61 9.81 -22.55
CA ALA A 68 -0.35 8.80 -22.14
C ALA A 68 0.02 8.19 -20.78
N ARG A 69 -0.97 8.03 -19.90
CA ARG A 69 -0.77 7.50 -18.54
C ARG A 69 -1.86 6.49 -18.16
N GLY A 70 -1.42 5.31 -17.76
CA GLY A 70 -2.26 4.30 -17.11
C GLY A 70 -2.12 4.35 -15.58
N GLY A 71 -1.82 3.22 -14.95
CA GLY A 71 -1.69 3.10 -13.49
C GLY A 71 -0.59 3.95 -12.84
N GLY A 72 0.32 4.55 -13.62
CA GLY A 72 1.45 5.33 -13.10
C GLY A 72 2.40 4.49 -12.24
N THR A 73 2.61 3.24 -12.62
CA THR A 73 3.47 2.27 -11.93
C THR A 73 4.84 2.10 -12.59
N SER A 74 5.09 2.79 -13.71
CA SER A 74 6.37 2.78 -14.41
C SER A 74 7.52 3.28 -13.52
N ILE A 75 8.68 2.64 -13.63
CA ILE A 75 9.88 2.96 -12.84
C ILE A 75 11.04 3.55 -13.67
N ALA A 76 10.79 3.86 -14.95
CA ALA A 76 11.79 4.46 -15.84
C ALA A 76 11.46 5.91 -16.25
N GLY A 77 10.30 6.47 -15.81
CA GLY A 77 9.95 7.89 -16.02
C GLY A 77 9.07 8.19 -17.21
N GLN A 78 8.73 7.20 -18.04
CA GLN A 78 7.96 7.39 -19.28
C GLN A 78 6.48 7.78 -19.05
N ALA A 79 5.95 7.65 -17.85
CA ALA A 79 4.58 8.06 -17.53
C ALA A 79 4.52 9.47 -16.88
N THR A 80 5.54 10.31 -17.08
CA THR A 80 5.63 11.71 -16.62
C THR A 80 5.97 12.65 -17.76
N GLY A 81 5.45 13.87 -17.74
CA GLY A 81 5.75 14.88 -18.78
C GLY A 81 5.38 16.29 -18.37
N THR A 82 5.83 17.28 -19.16
CA THR A 82 5.61 18.71 -18.90
C THR A 82 4.38 19.27 -19.62
N GLY A 83 3.80 18.51 -20.57
CA GLY A 83 2.65 18.92 -21.37
C GLY A 83 1.31 18.51 -20.73
N VAL A 84 0.38 18.00 -21.53
CA VAL A 84 -0.90 17.45 -21.07
C VAL A 84 -0.79 15.95 -20.86
N VAL A 85 -1.17 15.48 -19.67
CA VAL A 85 -1.24 14.06 -19.34
C VAL A 85 -2.63 13.52 -19.66
N LEU A 86 -2.71 12.45 -20.48
CA LEU A 86 -3.95 11.71 -20.74
C LEU A 86 -4.08 10.56 -19.72
N ASP A 87 -5.00 10.68 -18.77
CA ASP A 87 -5.30 9.65 -17.77
C ASP A 87 -6.42 8.72 -18.27
N PHE A 88 -6.05 7.49 -18.62
CA PHE A 88 -6.98 6.46 -19.10
C PHE A 88 -7.69 5.70 -18.00
N THR A 89 -7.33 5.90 -16.73
CA THR A 89 -7.85 5.07 -15.63
C THR A 89 -9.28 5.42 -15.22
N ARG A 90 -9.81 6.59 -15.63
CA ARG A 90 -11.14 7.07 -15.20
C ARG A 90 -12.29 6.53 -16.06
N HIS A 91 -12.21 6.60 -17.36
CA HIS A 91 -13.33 6.31 -18.28
C HIS A 91 -13.03 5.18 -19.25
N MET A 92 -11.83 5.15 -19.83
CA MET A 92 -11.45 4.12 -20.82
C MET A 92 -10.85 2.89 -20.14
N SER A 93 -11.58 2.27 -19.22
CA SER A 93 -11.15 1.15 -18.37
C SER A 93 -12.04 -0.10 -18.48
N GLY A 94 -12.81 -0.21 -19.56
CA GLY A 94 -13.76 -1.29 -19.81
C GLY A 94 -13.11 -2.55 -20.41
N LEU A 95 -13.67 -3.72 -20.06
CA LEU A 95 -13.62 -4.96 -20.83
C LEU A 95 -14.81 -4.89 -21.79
N LEU A 96 -14.54 -4.74 -23.09
CA LEU A 96 -15.58 -4.53 -24.09
C LEU A 96 -16.19 -5.85 -24.57
N GLU A 97 -15.34 -6.86 -24.75
CA GLU A 97 -15.75 -8.19 -25.18
C GLU A 97 -14.81 -9.25 -24.60
N LEU A 98 -15.34 -10.44 -24.30
CA LEU A 98 -14.57 -11.63 -23.96
C LEU A 98 -15.17 -12.82 -24.68
N ASP A 99 -14.40 -13.45 -25.60
CA ASP A 99 -14.80 -14.65 -26.35
C ASP A 99 -13.96 -15.86 -25.87
N PRO A 100 -14.55 -16.76 -25.08
CA PRO A 100 -13.87 -17.98 -24.65
C PRO A 100 -13.56 -18.96 -25.77
N ALA A 101 -14.32 -18.93 -26.89
CA ALA A 101 -14.13 -19.86 -27.99
C ALA A 101 -12.87 -19.53 -28.79
N THR A 102 -12.67 -18.26 -29.10
CA THR A 102 -11.46 -17.77 -29.79
C THR A 102 -10.32 -17.46 -28.81
N ARG A 103 -10.60 -17.48 -27.49
CA ARG A 103 -9.70 -17.13 -26.42
C ARG A 103 -9.14 -15.73 -26.60
N THR A 104 -10.00 -14.75 -26.83
CA THR A 104 -9.65 -13.35 -27.00
C THR A 104 -10.47 -12.46 -26.10
N ALA A 105 -9.92 -11.28 -25.82
CA ALA A 105 -10.66 -10.21 -25.16
C ALA A 105 -10.36 -8.88 -25.85
N VAL A 106 -11.39 -8.02 -25.95
CA VAL A 106 -11.27 -6.63 -26.40
C VAL A 106 -11.27 -5.72 -25.20
N VAL A 107 -10.20 -4.97 -25.02
CA VAL A 107 -9.95 -4.20 -23.79
C VAL A 107 -9.63 -2.74 -24.09
N GLN A 108 -10.04 -1.86 -23.18
CA GLN A 108 -9.64 -0.46 -23.18
C GLN A 108 -8.32 -0.26 -22.42
N PRO A 109 -7.53 0.78 -22.72
CA PRO A 109 -6.17 0.96 -22.19
C PRO A 109 -6.09 1.12 -20.65
N GLY A 110 -7.12 1.67 -20.02
CA GLY A 110 -7.22 1.86 -18.58
C GLY A 110 -7.67 0.63 -17.79
N LEU A 111 -8.03 -0.47 -18.44
CA LEU A 111 -8.46 -1.70 -17.76
C LEU A 111 -7.33 -2.27 -16.92
N VAL A 112 -7.58 -2.45 -15.61
CA VAL A 112 -6.64 -3.09 -14.69
C VAL A 112 -6.56 -4.59 -14.99
N LEU A 113 -5.35 -5.16 -15.02
CA LEU A 113 -5.13 -6.56 -15.38
C LEU A 113 -5.97 -7.54 -14.55
N ASP A 114 -6.07 -7.37 -13.23
CA ASP A 114 -6.87 -8.26 -12.38
C ASP A 114 -8.35 -8.31 -12.79
N ARG A 115 -8.91 -7.23 -13.33
CA ARG A 115 -10.29 -7.24 -13.82
C ARG A 115 -10.47 -8.14 -15.03
N LEU A 116 -9.47 -8.18 -15.92
CA LEU A 116 -9.45 -9.14 -17.01
C LEU A 116 -9.28 -10.58 -16.50
N GLN A 117 -8.40 -10.80 -15.52
CA GLN A 117 -8.18 -12.10 -14.90
C GLN A 117 -9.46 -12.63 -14.22
N GLU A 118 -10.16 -11.77 -13.47
CA GLU A 118 -11.44 -12.10 -12.82
C GLU A 118 -12.51 -12.50 -13.83
N ALA A 119 -12.61 -11.77 -14.94
CA ALA A 119 -13.59 -12.07 -16.01
C ALA A 119 -13.25 -13.35 -16.79
N ALA A 120 -11.98 -13.66 -16.98
CA ALA A 120 -11.51 -14.83 -17.72
C ALA A 120 -11.54 -16.13 -16.88
N ALA A 121 -11.39 -16.03 -15.57
CA ALA A 121 -11.26 -17.17 -14.66
C ALA A 121 -12.44 -18.17 -14.70
N PRO A 122 -13.74 -17.75 -14.78
CA PRO A 122 -14.88 -18.67 -14.90
C PRO A 122 -14.81 -19.55 -16.16
N HIS A 123 -14.06 -19.12 -17.17
CA HIS A 123 -13.87 -19.87 -18.42
C HIS A 123 -12.59 -20.74 -18.43
N GLY A 124 -11.88 -20.82 -17.30
CA GLY A 124 -10.59 -21.51 -17.22
C GLY A 124 -9.48 -20.83 -18.04
N LEU A 125 -9.63 -19.53 -18.28
CA LEU A 125 -8.69 -18.72 -19.07
C LEU A 125 -8.02 -17.65 -18.21
N ARG A 126 -6.90 -17.14 -18.71
CA ARG A 126 -6.19 -15.99 -18.14
C ARG A 126 -5.41 -15.22 -19.21
N PHE A 127 -5.10 -13.97 -18.93
CA PHE A 127 -4.05 -13.27 -19.66
C PHE A 127 -2.69 -13.76 -19.16
N GLY A 128 -1.78 -14.11 -20.07
CA GLY A 128 -0.51 -14.78 -19.74
C GLY A 128 0.43 -13.93 -18.88
N PRO A 129 0.89 -12.76 -19.34
CA PRO A 129 1.78 -11.88 -18.60
C PRO A 129 1.14 -11.35 -17.31
N ASP A 130 1.90 -11.36 -16.19
CA ASP A 130 1.40 -10.95 -14.88
C ASP A 130 2.47 -10.26 -14.04
N PRO A 131 2.80 -9.00 -14.34
CA PRO A 131 3.77 -8.23 -13.57
C PRO A 131 3.31 -8.11 -12.10
N SER A 132 4.25 -7.89 -11.18
CA SER A 132 3.98 -7.75 -9.73
C SER A 132 3.00 -6.60 -9.41
N THR A 133 2.70 -5.77 -10.38
CA THR A 133 1.72 -4.69 -10.32
C THR A 133 0.33 -5.07 -10.84
N HIS A 134 0.04 -6.35 -11.14
CA HIS A 134 -1.18 -6.85 -11.78
C HIS A 134 -2.49 -6.27 -11.22
N SER A 135 -2.56 -6.04 -9.89
CA SER A 135 -3.76 -5.53 -9.23
C SER A 135 -4.01 -4.01 -9.45
N ARG A 136 -3.13 -3.33 -10.20
CA ARG A 136 -3.19 -1.86 -10.39
C ARG A 136 -2.56 -1.34 -11.67
N CYS A 137 -1.75 -2.13 -12.39
CA CYS A 137 -1.29 -1.77 -13.73
C CYS A 137 -2.45 -1.91 -14.72
N THR A 138 -2.36 -1.18 -15.82
CA THR A 138 -3.39 -1.19 -16.88
C THR A 138 -2.88 -1.85 -18.14
N LEU A 139 -3.78 -2.45 -18.93
CA LEU A 139 -3.42 -3.13 -20.18
C LEU A 139 -2.71 -2.19 -21.15
N GLY A 140 -3.14 -0.91 -21.24
CA GLY A 140 -2.46 0.08 -22.08
C GLY A 140 -1.03 0.39 -21.60
N GLY A 141 -0.81 0.45 -20.26
CA GLY A 141 0.53 0.59 -19.72
C GLY A 141 1.41 -0.65 -19.97
N MET A 142 0.82 -1.86 -19.88
CA MET A 142 1.53 -3.10 -20.19
C MET A 142 1.92 -3.18 -21.67
N ILE A 143 1.04 -2.78 -22.59
CA ILE A 143 1.32 -2.73 -24.01
C ILE A 143 2.38 -1.66 -24.31
N GLY A 144 2.25 -0.48 -23.73
CA GLY A 144 3.20 0.63 -23.91
C GLY A 144 4.62 0.30 -23.44
N ASN A 145 4.77 -0.52 -22.40
CA ASN A 145 6.08 -0.96 -21.89
C ASN A 145 6.49 -2.36 -22.39
N ASN A 146 5.61 -3.10 -23.06
CA ASN A 146 5.76 -4.54 -23.32
C ASN A 146 6.08 -5.33 -22.04
N SER A 147 5.31 -5.08 -20.98
CA SER A 147 5.52 -5.70 -19.65
C SER A 147 5.42 -7.23 -19.70
N CYS A 148 6.08 -7.89 -18.75
CA CYS A 148 6.18 -9.35 -18.70
C CYS A 148 5.61 -9.91 -17.38
N GLY A 149 6.42 -10.10 -16.36
CA GLY A 149 6.06 -10.71 -15.09
C GLY A 149 6.62 -12.12 -14.91
N ALA A 150 6.25 -12.76 -13.79
CA ALA A 150 6.83 -14.03 -13.38
C ALA A 150 6.55 -15.20 -14.35
N HIS A 151 5.41 -15.16 -15.04
CA HIS A 151 4.96 -16.24 -15.92
C HIS A 151 5.41 -16.08 -17.39
N SER A 152 6.29 -15.15 -17.72
CA SER A 152 6.79 -15.01 -19.09
C SER A 152 7.58 -16.21 -19.59
N VAL A 153 8.21 -16.97 -18.69
CA VAL A 153 8.83 -18.27 -19.02
C VAL A 153 7.85 -19.20 -19.74
N ALA A 154 6.58 -19.21 -19.30
CA ALA A 154 5.55 -20.07 -19.88
C ALA A 154 4.76 -19.42 -21.00
N TRP A 155 4.50 -18.11 -20.95
CA TRP A 155 3.51 -17.46 -21.80
C TRP A 155 4.03 -16.22 -22.57
N GLY A 156 5.29 -15.89 -22.43
CA GLY A 156 5.93 -14.78 -23.14
C GLY A 156 5.61 -13.40 -22.54
N THR A 157 5.87 -12.38 -23.33
CA THR A 157 5.67 -10.96 -23.01
C THR A 157 4.25 -10.50 -23.39
N THR A 158 3.90 -9.26 -23.07
CA THR A 158 2.63 -8.64 -23.46
C THR A 158 2.49 -8.63 -25.00
N ALA A 159 3.55 -8.33 -25.76
CA ALA A 159 3.52 -8.34 -27.22
C ALA A 159 3.18 -9.72 -27.81
N ASP A 160 3.55 -10.81 -27.15
CA ASP A 160 3.19 -12.18 -27.58
C ASP A 160 1.69 -12.45 -27.42
N SER A 161 1.00 -11.70 -26.57
CA SER A 161 -0.43 -11.82 -26.29
C SER A 161 -1.29 -10.79 -27.02
N VAL A 162 -0.70 -9.79 -27.69
CA VAL A 162 -1.41 -8.79 -28.51
C VAL A 162 -1.71 -9.38 -29.90
N ARG A 163 -2.95 -9.17 -30.38
CA ARG A 163 -3.37 -9.53 -31.73
C ARG A 163 -3.56 -8.31 -32.63
N GLU A 164 -4.28 -7.31 -32.13
CA GLU A 164 -4.61 -6.09 -32.84
C GLU A 164 -4.62 -4.91 -31.86
N LEU A 165 -4.30 -3.71 -32.36
CA LEU A 165 -4.33 -2.47 -31.62
C LEU A 165 -5.10 -1.40 -32.38
N SER A 166 -5.98 -0.66 -31.72
CA SER A 166 -6.57 0.58 -32.24
C SER A 166 -5.82 1.74 -31.63
N VAL A 167 -5.23 2.59 -32.48
CA VAL A 167 -4.39 3.71 -32.04
C VAL A 167 -4.81 5.01 -32.73
N VAL A 168 -4.57 6.14 -32.06
CA VAL A 168 -4.69 7.50 -32.63
C VAL A 168 -3.30 8.07 -32.78
N THR A 169 -2.91 8.48 -34.02
CA THR A 169 -1.61 9.10 -34.29
C THR A 169 -1.56 10.55 -33.76
N ALA A 170 -0.37 11.12 -33.69
CA ALA A 170 -0.17 12.53 -33.33
C ALA A 170 -1.01 13.52 -34.16
N ARG A 171 -1.38 13.16 -35.39
CA ARG A 171 -2.18 13.93 -36.32
C ARG A 171 -3.68 13.56 -36.33
N GLY A 172 -4.13 12.76 -35.36
CA GLY A 172 -5.54 12.40 -35.19
C GLY A 172 -6.03 11.27 -36.09
N ALA A 173 -5.19 10.67 -36.95
CA ALA A 173 -5.58 9.52 -37.76
C ALA A 173 -5.79 8.27 -36.86
N ARG A 174 -6.86 7.52 -37.13
CA ARG A 174 -7.20 6.28 -36.42
C ARG A 174 -6.71 5.10 -37.25
N LEU A 175 -5.84 4.32 -36.67
CA LEU A 175 -5.20 3.17 -37.28
C LEU A 175 -5.58 1.90 -36.51
N ARG A 176 -5.76 0.82 -37.24
CA ARG A 176 -5.88 -0.55 -36.70
C ARG A 176 -4.66 -1.35 -37.12
N LEU A 177 -3.85 -1.71 -36.16
CA LEU A 177 -2.56 -2.38 -36.34
C LEU A 177 -2.74 -3.87 -36.11
N GLY A 178 -2.21 -4.70 -37.03
CA GLY A 178 -2.28 -6.17 -36.97
C GLY A 178 -0.95 -6.80 -37.36
N ARG A 179 -1.04 -8.03 -37.85
CA ARG A 179 0.12 -8.83 -38.31
C ARG A 179 0.37 -8.69 -39.83
N ASP A 180 0.23 -7.48 -40.29
CA ASP A 180 0.51 -7.07 -41.65
C ASP A 180 0.81 -5.57 -41.70
N TRP A 181 1.10 -5.05 -42.89
CA TRP A 181 1.38 -3.62 -43.05
C TRP A 181 0.12 -2.73 -43.06
N ALA A 182 -1.07 -3.31 -42.97
CA ALA A 182 -2.28 -2.50 -42.89
C ALA A 182 -2.27 -1.63 -41.62
N GLY A 183 -2.56 -0.33 -41.79
CA GLY A 183 -2.52 0.64 -40.69
C GLY A 183 -1.12 1.12 -40.28
N ALA A 184 -0.05 0.63 -40.90
CA ALA A 184 1.28 1.20 -40.68
C ALA A 184 1.38 2.62 -41.31
N PRO A 185 2.15 3.55 -40.73
CA PRO A 185 2.37 4.86 -41.35
C PRO A 185 3.13 4.74 -42.68
N ASP A 186 2.83 5.65 -43.61
CA ASP A 186 3.52 5.72 -44.89
C ASP A 186 5.03 5.83 -44.71
N GLY A 187 5.79 5.06 -45.52
CA GLY A 187 7.24 5.01 -45.49
C GLY A 187 7.85 4.06 -44.44
N LEU A 188 7.08 3.52 -43.50
CA LEU A 188 7.62 2.58 -42.49
C LEU A 188 8.11 1.28 -43.17
N ARG A 189 7.35 0.76 -44.13
CA ARG A 189 7.74 -0.40 -44.90
C ARG A 189 9.06 -0.16 -45.65
N ASP A 190 9.18 0.95 -46.37
CA ASP A 190 10.38 1.29 -47.14
C ASP A 190 11.60 1.45 -46.20
N LEU A 191 11.38 2.05 -45.03
CA LEU A 191 12.43 2.17 -43.98
C LEU A 191 12.96 0.79 -43.57
N VAL A 192 12.07 -0.18 -43.33
CA VAL A 192 12.43 -1.52 -42.91
C VAL A 192 13.08 -2.30 -44.03
N GLU A 193 12.52 -2.25 -45.26
CA GLU A 193 13.05 -2.95 -46.44
C GLU A 193 14.45 -2.43 -46.82
N GLY A 194 14.73 -1.14 -46.58
CA GLY A 194 16.06 -0.57 -46.81
C GLY A 194 17.11 -0.94 -45.76
N GLU A 195 16.74 -1.47 -44.60
CA GLU A 195 17.63 -1.72 -43.46
C GLU A 195 17.61 -3.20 -42.99
N LEU A 196 17.13 -4.14 -43.79
CA LEU A 196 16.95 -5.55 -43.42
C LEU A 196 18.18 -6.20 -42.78
N ALA A 197 19.38 -5.94 -43.32
CA ALA A 197 20.60 -6.54 -42.81
C ALA A 197 20.88 -6.05 -41.36
N ARG A 198 20.73 -4.75 -41.13
CA ARG A 198 20.93 -4.15 -39.81
C ARG A 198 19.88 -4.64 -38.80
N LEU A 199 18.64 -4.74 -39.19
CA LEU A 199 17.56 -5.23 -38.32
C LEU A 199 17.74 -6.71 -37.94
N ARG A 200 18.30 -7.55 -38.81
CA ARG A 200 18.56 -8.97 -38.53
C ARG A 200 19.73 -9.19 -37.55
N THR A 201 20.71 -8.30 -37.55
CA THR A 201 21.94 -8.50 -36.80
C THR A 201 22.11 -7.56 -35.61
N GLY A 202 21.31 -6.49 -35.55
CA GLY A 202 21.46 -5.43 -34.55
C GLY A 202 20.74 -5.69 -33.21
N PHE A 203 19.88 -6.71 -33.14
CA PHE A 203 19.14 -6.99 -31.93
C PHE A 203 19.65 -8.28 -31.25
N PRO A 204 19.95 -8.25 -29.94
CA PRO A 204 20.31 -9.47 -29.21
C PRO A 204 19.10 -10.44 -29.13
N ASP A 205 19.41 -11.75 -29.21
CA ASP A 205 18.42 -12.82 -29.07
C ASP A 205 18.25 -13.18 -27.60
N LEU A 206 17.16 -12.68 -27.01
CA LEU A 206 16.85 -12.82 -25.59
C LEU A 206 15.35 -13.12 -25.40
N PRO A 207 14.97 -13.92 -24.40
CA PRO A 207 13.56 -14.11 -24.01
C PRO A 207 12.88 -12.78 -23.66
N ARG A 208 13.61 -11.88 -23.02
CA ARG A 208 13.17 -10.53 -22.62
C ARG A 208 14.10 -9.48 -23.18
N ARG A 209 13.70 -8.87 -24.27
CA ARG A 209 14.38 -7.71 -24.86
C ARG A 209 13.32 -6.63 -25.10
N ILE A 210 13.34 -5.61 -24.25
CA ILE A 210 12.34 -4.53 -24.29
C ILE A 210 12.96 -3.22 -24.76
N SER A 211 14.27 -3.02 -24.58
CA SER A 211 14.97 -1.79 -24.97
C SER A 211 14.81 -1.45 -26.43
N GLY A 212 14.57 -0.18 -26.73
CA GLY A 212 14.39 0.38 -28.07
C GLY A 212 13.06 -0.01 -28.73
N TYR A 213 12.86 0.45 -29.98
CA TYR A 213 11.68 0.02 -30.73
C TYR A 213 11.87 -1.40 -31.31
N ALA A 214 10.84 -2.22 -31.26
CA ALA A 214 10.86 -3.59 -31.77
C ALA A 214 10.73 -3.63 -33.33
N LEU A 215 11.61 -2.91 -34.06
CA LEU A 215 11.60 -2.85 -35.52
C LEU A 215 11.91 -4.20 -36.17
N ASP A 216 12.61 -5.08 -35.47
CA ASP A 216 12.85 -6.45 -35.93
C ASP A 216 11.56 -7.30 -36.01
N ALA A 217 10.45 -6.92 -35.34
CA ALA A 217 9.14 -7.56 -35.52
C ALA A 217 8.56 -7.36 -36.95
N LEU A 218 9.05 -6.32 -37.65
CA LEU A 218 8.63 -5.98 -39.01
C LEU A 218 9.36 -6.75 -40.10
N LEU A 219 10.35 -7.58 -39.74
CA LEU A 219 11.08 -8.40 -40.70
C LEU A 219 10.12 -9.35 -41.46
N PRO A 220 10.33 -9.60 -42.77
CA PRO A 220 9.48 -10.48 -43.56
C PRO A 220 9.34 -11.89 -42.97
N GLU A 221 10.41 -12.45 -42.45
CA GLU A 221 10.45 -13.76 -41.81
C GLU A 221 9.69 -13.82 -40.48
N LYS A 222 9.40 -12.66 -39.85
CA LYS A 222 8.56 -12.54 -38.64
C LYS A 222 7.10 -12.15 -38.96
N GLY A 223 6.76 -12.02 -40.28
CA GLY A 223 5.40 -11.76 -40.76
C GLY A 223 4.99 -10.29 -40.75
N ALA A 224 5.95 -9.32 -40.62
CA ALA A 224 5.68 -7.89 -40.57
C ALA A 224 4.63 -7.49 -39.52
N ASP A 225 4.79 -7.96 -38.26
CA ASP A 225 3.83 -7.77 -37.18
C ASP A 225 3.91 -6.32 -36.65
N VAL A 226 3.06 -5.43 -37.19
CA VAL A 226 3.03 -3.99 -36.82
C VAL A 226 2.48 -3.80 -35.43
N ALA A 227 1.50 -4.60 -35.01
CA ALA A 227 0.97 -4.54 -33.64
C ALA A 227 2.06 -4.89 -32.60
N ARG A 228 2.86 -5.92 -32.86
CA ARG A 228 4.00 -6.29 -32.03
C ARG A 228 5.07 -5.21 -32.02
N SER A 229 5.38 -4.61 -33.16
CA SER A 229 6.37 -3.53 -33.27
C SER A 229 5.97 -2.27 -32.49
N PHE A 230 4.67 -2.03 -32.33
CA PHE A 230 4.12 -0.91 -31.55
C PHE A 230 4.24 -1.15 -30.04
N CYS A 231 4.22 -2.41 -29.57
CA CYS A 231 4.40 -2.75 -28.16
C CYS A 231 5.80 -2.32 -27.68
N GLY A 232 5.88 -1.73 -26.49
CA GLY A 232 7.12 -1.17 -25.94
C GLY A 232 7.47 0.24 -26.47
N SER A 233 6.54 0.90 -27.18
CA SER A 233 6.74 2.26 -27.69
C SER A 233 6.65 3.37 -26.63
N GLU A 234 6.29 3.08 -25.41
CA GLU A 234 6.21 4.01 -24.27
C GLU A 234 5.35 5.26 -24.55
N GLY A 235 4.32 5.11 -25.38
CA GLY A 235 3.43 6.21 -25.78
C GLY A 235 4.08 7.24 -26.71
N THR A 236 5.19 6.91 -27.38
CA THR A 236 5.91 7.81 -28.29
C THR A 236 5.48 7.70 -29.76
N LEU A 237 4.84 6.59 -30.17
CA LEU A 237 4.45 6.35 -31.56
C LEU A 237 2.95 6.64 -31.82
N GLY A 238 2.12 6.56 -30.81
CA GLY A 238 0.67 6.76 -30.92
C GLY A 238 -0.02 6.59 -29.57
N ILE A 239 -1.29 6.96 -29.51
CA ILE A 239 -2.11 6.80 -28.31
C ILE A 239 -3.03 5.59 -28.49
N LEU A 240 -2.85 4.55 -27.67
CA LEU A 240 -3.68 3.35 -27.65
C LEU A 240 -5.10 3.69 -27.16
N THR A 241 -6.12 3.21 -27.86
CA THR A 241 -7.53 3.38 -27.48
C THR A 241 -8.25 2.06 -27.24
N GLU A 242 -7.79 0.97 -27.90
CA GLU A 242 -8.35 -0.37 -27.75
C GLU A 242 -7.31 -1.42 -28.14
N ALA A 243 -7.38 -2.61 -27.54
CA ALA A 243 -6.53 -3.75 -27.89
C ALA A 243 -7.34 -5.05 -27.92
N VAL A 244 -7.05 -5.90 -28.91
CA VAL A 244 -7.47 -7.31 -28.94
C VAL A 244 -6.33 -8.16 -28.38
N VAL A 245 -6.56 -8.80 -27.25
CA VAL A 245 -5.56 -9.63 -26.57
C VAL A 245 -5.95 -11.09 -26.55
N ARG A 246 -4.94 -11.97 -26.61
CA ARG A 246 -5.09 -13.43 -26.52
C ARG A 246 -5.06 -13.87 -25.06
N LEU A 247 -5.97 -14.77 -24.71
CA LEU A 247 -5.99 -15.46 -23.42
C LEU A 247 -5.39 -16.87 -23.56
N VAL A 248 -4.83 -17.38 -22.47
CA VAL A 248 -4.25 -18.73 -22.38
C VAL A 248 -5.03 -19.59 -21.38
N PRO A 249 -5.06 -20.91 -21.53
CA PRO A 249 -5.63 -21.78 -20.52
C PRO A 249 -4.92 -21.63 -19.17
N ALA A 250 -5.69 -21.45 -18.12
CA ALA A 250 -5.17 -21.48 -16.75
C ALA A 250 -4.96 -22.93 -16.30
N PRO A 251 -3.84 -23.29 -15.66
CA PRO A 251 -3.66 -24.63 -15.12
C PRO A 251 -4.70 -24.90 -14.03
N ARG A 252 -5.29 -26.11 -14.04
CA ARG A 252 -6.33 -26.50 -13.07
C ARG A 252 -5.77 -26.71 -11.67
N ALA A 253 -4.51 -27.10 -11.58
CA ALA A 253 -3.79 -27.25 -10.32
C ALA A 253 -2.35 -26.74 -10.45
N ARG A 254 -1.79 -26.29 -9.34
CA ARG A 254 -0.42 -25.77 -9.27
C ARG A 254 0.32 -26.39 -8.10
N ALA A 255 1.64 -26.50 -8.24
CA ALA A 255 2.55 -26.80 -7.16
C ALA A 255 3.74 -25.84 -7.22
N LEU A 256 4.26 -25.48 -6.05
CA LEU A 256 5.43 -24.60 -5.91
C LEU A 256 6.58 -25.42 -5.34
N ALA A 257 7.69 -25.50 -6.07
CA ALA A 257 8.98 -25.95 -5.54
C ALA A 257 9.80 -24.73 -5.13
N VAL A 258 10.28 -24.71 -3.90
CA VAL A 258 11.24 -23.71 -3.41
C VAL A 258 12.57 -24.43 -3.24
N LEU A 259 13.58 -23.98 -4.00
CA LEU A 259 14.91 -24.61 -4.08
C LEU A 259 15.93 -23.70 -3.37
N GLY A 260 16.62 -24.21 -2.36
CA GLY A 260 17.64 -23.49 -1.59
C GLY A 260 19.05 -23.71 -2.12
N TYR A 261 19.78 -22.63 -2.36
CA TYR A 261 21.17 -22.61 -2.81
C TYR A 261 22.07 -21.90 -1.80
N GLY A 262 23.38 -22.12 -1.89
CA GLY A 262 24.35 -21.46 -1.01
C GLY A 262 24.44 -19.96 -1.22
N GLU A 263 24.36 -19.51 -2.48
CA GLU A 263 24.45 -18.10 -2.89
C GLU A 263 23.60 -17.85 -4.13
N GLU A 264 23.37 -16.57 -4.44
CA GLU A 264 22.51 -16.14 -5.56
C GLU A 264 23.06 -16.49 -6.94
N SER A 265 24.40 -16.48 -7.12
CA SER A 265 25.04 -16.81 -8.40
C SER A 265 24.85 -18.30 -8.73
N ALA A 266 24.90 -19.18 -7.73
CA ALA A 266 24.62 -20.60 -7.90
C ALA A 266 23.15 -20.86 -8.26
N ALA A 267 22.22 -20.14 -7.61
CA ALA A 267 20.81 -20.19 -7.98
C ALA A 267 20.58 -19.74 -9.44
N ALA A 268 21.26 -18.66 -9.84
CA ALA A 268 21.17 -18.12 -11.20
C ALA A 268 21.76 -19.08 -12.27
N GLU A 269 22.87 -19.74 -11.97
CA GLU A 269 23.45 -20.74 -12.88
C GLU A 269 22.52 -21.95 -13.07
N ALA A 270 21.84 -22.37 -12.02
CA ALA A 270 20.90 -23.48 -12.09
C ALA A 270 19.62 -23.17 -12.88
N ALA A 271 19.17 -21.91 -12.89
CA ALA A 271 17.88 -21.50 -13.43
C ALA A 271 17.65 -21.93 -14.89
N ALA A 272 18.65 -21.73 -15.75
CA ALA A 272 18.56 -22.07 -17.18
C ALA A 272 18.34 -23.58 -17.41
N GLY A 273 18.97 -24.44 -16.60
CA GLY A 273 18.81 -25.90 -16.70
C GLY A 273 17.40 -26.39 -16.36
N LEU A 274 16.68 -25.64 -15.50
CA LEU A 274 15.33 -26.01 -15.07
C LEU A 274 14.27 -25.77 -16.15
N LEU A 275 14.52 -24.92 -17.15
CA LEU A 275 13.59 -24.59 -18.22
C LEU A 275 13.17 -25.81 -19.05
N ALA A 276 14.06 -26.81 -19.20
CA ALA A 276 13.76 -28.04 -19.94
C ALA A 276 12.59 -28.86 -19.30
N HIS A 277 12.25 -28.60 -18.04
CA HIS A 277 11.15 -29.27 -17.33
C HIS A 277 9.80 -28.56 -17.51
N GLY A 278 9.70 -27.48 -18.31
CA GLY A 278 8.48 -26.73 -18.59
C GLY A 278 7.85 -26.08 -17.35
N PRO A 279 8.62 -25.36 -16.52
CA PRO A 279 8.05 -24.64 -15.38
C PRO A 279 7.15 -23.49 -15.85
N LEU A 280 6.23 -23.06 -14.99
CA LEU A 280 5.44 -21.84 -15.21
C LEU A 280 6.24 -20.59 -14.82
N THR A 281 7.05 -20.68 -13.79
CA THR A 281 7.94 -19.59 -13.33
C THR A 281 9.28 -20.15 -12.86
N VAL A 282 10.35 -19.33 -12.94
CA VAL A 282 11.63 -19.58 -12.25
C VAL A 282 12.12 -18.24 -11.68
N GLU A 283 11.76 -17.98 -10.42
CA GLU A 283 11.98 -16.69 -9.75
C GLU A 283 13.10 -16.79 -8.72
N GLY A 284 14.06 -15.87 -8.79
CA GLY A 284 15.21 -15.84 -7.89
C GLY A 284 15.11 -14.78 -6.80
N MET A 285 15.65 -15.08 -5.60
CA MET A 285 15.73 -14.14 -4.48
C MET A 285 16.89 -14.48 -3.55
N ALA A 286 17.67 -13.47 -3.14
CA ALA A 286 18.72 -13.61 -2.13
C ALA A 286 18.20 -13.45 -0.70
N ALA A 287 18.94 -14.01 0.27
CA ALA A 287 18.56 -14.02 1.68
C ALA A 287 18.44 -12.61 2.29
N ASP A 288 19.18 -11.64 1.80
CA ASP A 288 19.19 -10.25 2.27
C ASP A 288 17.81 -9.56 2.18
N LEU A 289 16.91 -10.08 1.32
CA LEU A 289 15.56 -9.57 1.14
C LEU A 289 14.53 -10.24 2.05
N VAL A 290 14.90 -11.30 2.74
CA VAL A 290 13.99 -12.09 3.56
C VAL A 290 14.05 -11.62 5.01
N ARG A 291 13.02 -10.92 5.46
CA ARG A 291 12.91 -10.45 6.85
C ARG A 291 12.65 -11.58 7.85
N SER A 292 12.03 -12.66 7.41
CA SER A 292 11.77 -13.85 8.22
C SER A 292 11.86 -15.10 7.34
N PRO A 293 12.85 -15.97 7.57
CA PRO A 293 13.00 -17.20 6.79
C PRO A 293 12.00 -18.30 7.18
N ALA A 294 11.06 -18.03 8.07
CA ALA A 294 10.09 -19.02 8.52
C ALA A 294 9.29 -19.59 7.34
N GLY A 295 9.42 -20.91 7.13
CA GLY A 295 8.75 -21.64 6.06
C GLY A 295 9.56 -21.79 4.76
N LEU A 296 10.75 -21.19 4.65
CA LEU A 296 11.67 -21.43 3.53
C LEU A 296 12.65 -22.60 3.85
N PRO A 297 13.09 -23.38 2.83
CA PRO A 297 14.15 -24.36 3.00
C PRO A 297 15.49 -23.67 3.31
N LYS A 298 16.47 -24.45 3.79
CA LYS A 298 17.81 -23.92 4.10
C LYS A 298 18.49 -23.40 2.83
N GLY A 299 19.11 -22.21 2.92
CA GLY A 299 19.84 -21.59 1.80
C GLY A 299 20.23 -20.14 2.09
N GLY A 300 21.18 -19.63 1.28
CA GLY A 300 21.53 -18.21 1.19
C GLY A 300 20.81 -17.49 0.03
N ALA A 301 20.21 -18.28 -0.87
CA ALA A 301 19.35 -17.81 -1.96
C ALA A 301 18.34 -18.88 -2.34
N TRP A 302 17.25 -18.49 -2.99
CA TRP A 302 16.17 -19.42 -3.38
C TRP A 302 15.71 -19.19 -4.81
N LEU A 303 15.31 -20.32 -5.46
CA LEU A 303 14.46 -20.28 -6.65
C LEU A 303 13.05 -20.74 -6.27
N PHE A 304 12.05 -19.96 -6.68
CA PHE A 304 10.63 -20.27 -6.58
C PHE A 304 10.18 -20.76 -7.96
N VAL A 305 9.89 -22.05 -8.08
CA VAL A 305 9.57 -22.69 -9.35
C VAL A 305 8.15 -23.22 -9.31
N GLU A 306 7.24 -22.58 -10.03
CA GLU A 306 5.84 -23.04 -10.13
C GLU A 306 5.67 -24.03 -11.26
N THR A 307 4.85 -25.06 -11.05
CA THR A 307 4.45 -26.03 -12.04
C THR A 307 2.94 -26.14 -12.12
N GLY A 308 2.41 -26.41 -13.30
CA GLY A 308 0.98 -26.60 -13.53
C GLY A 308 0.65 -28.05 -13.89
N GLY A 309 -0.61 -28.42 -13.73
CA GLY A 309 -1.14 -29.73 -14.16
C GLY A 309 -2.67 -29.74 -14.20
N GLU A 310 -3.24 -30.81 -14.76
CA GLU A 310 -4.68 -31.06 -14.73
C GLU A 310 -5.17 -31.48 -13.34
N SER A 311 -4.24 -31.98 -12.49
CA SER A 311 -4.50 -32.36 -11.11
C SER A 311 -3.37 -31.91 -10.17
N ALA A 312 -3.66 -31.84 -8.87
CA ALA A 312 -2.66 -31.54 -7.85
C ALA A 312 -1.53 -32.60 -7.81
N ALA A 313 -1.85 -33.86 -8.10
CA ALA A 313 -0.87 -34.95 -8.16
C ALA A 313 0.09 -34.75 -9.35
N GLU A 314 -0.41 -34.35 -10.50
CA GLU A 314 0.42 -34.07 -11.69
C GLU A 314 1.32 -32.85 -11.47
N ALA A 315 0.76 -31.74 -10.98
CA ALA A 315 1.52 -30.53 -10.69
C ALA A 315 2.64 -30.83 -9.69
N ARG A 316 2.34 -31.61 -8.62
CA ARG A 316 3.31 -32.05 -7.64
C ARG A 316 4.41 -32.92 -8.26
N ALA A 317 4.06 -33.90 -9.07
CA ALA A 317 5.03 -34.81 -9.70
C ALA A 317 6.02 -34.03 -10.59
N ARG A 318 5.55 -32.99 -11.32
CA ARG A 318 6.40 -32.08 -12.08
C ARG A 318 7.33 -31.25 -11.19
N ALA A 319 6.83 -30.71 -10.09
CA ALA A 319 7.66 -29.99 -9.11
C ALA A 319 8.74 -30.89 -8.47
N GLU A 320 8.38 -32.13 -8.13
CA GLU A 320 9.33 -33.12 -7.60
C GLU A 320 10.37 -33.56 -8.67
N ALA A 321 10.01 -33.57 -9.95
CA ALA A 321 10.97 -33.82 -11.04
C ALA A 321 12.01 -32.71 -11.13
N ILE A 322 11.62 -31.46 -10.97
CA ILE A 322 12.50 -30.29 -10.89
C ILE A 322 13.43 -30.40 -9.69
N VAL A 323 12.91 -30.72 -8.51
CA VAL A 323 13.73 -30.91 -7.29
C VAL A 323 14.79 -32.00 -7.50
N ARG A 324 14.43 -33.13 -8.17
CA ARG A 324 15.40 -34.21 -8.45
C ARG A 324 16.48 -33.79 -9.46
N ALA A 325 16.17 -32.86 -10.36
CA ALA A 325 17.12 -32.40 -11.39
C ALA A 325 18.04 -31.29 -10.86
N ALA A 326 17.65 -30.62 -9.77
CA ALA A 326 18.39 -29.50 -9.21
C ALA A 326 19.41 -29.96 -8.17
N ASP A 327 20.64 -29.38 -8.23
CA ASP A 327 21.66 -29.51 -7.19
C ASP A 327 21.44 -28.45 -6.11
N VAL A 328 20.74 -28.80 -5.04
CA VAL A 328 20.24 -27.88 -4.00
C VAL A 328 20.74 -28.23 -2.62
N VAL A 329 20.88 -27.23 -1.75
CA VAL A 329 21.19 -27.42 -0.33
C VAL A 329 20.00 -28.06 0.41
N ASP A 330 18.78 -27.59 0.08
CA ASP A 330 17.51 -28.02 0.67
C ASP A 330 16.36 -27.65 -0.26
N SER A 331 15.20 -28.26 -0.11
CA SER A 331 14.04 -27.97 -0.97
C SER A 331 12.70 -28.19 -0.26
N LEU A 332 11.66 -27.54 -0.77
CA LEU A 332 10.29 -27.64 -0.28
C LEU A 332 9.32 -27.71 -1.47
N VAL A 333 8.40 -28.66 -1.49
CA VAL A 333 7.30 -28.72 -2.49
C VAL A 333 5.96 -28.49 -1.78
N VAL A 334 5.21 -27.49 -2.25
CA VAL A 334 3.94 -27.05 -1.66
C VAL A 334 2.81 -27.15 -2.68
N THR A 335 1.72 -27.83 -2.31
CA THR A 335 0.51 -27.98 -3.14
C THR A 335 -0.69 -27.27 -2.55
N ASP A 336 -0.68 -26.95 -1.25
CA ASP A 336 -1.75 -26.18 -0.61
C ASP A 336 -1.78 -24.74 -1.14
N PRO A 337 -2.91 -24.25 -1.71
CA PRO A 337 -2.98 -22.91 -2.30
C PRO A 337 -2.73 -21.78 -1.30
N ALA A 338 -3.08 -21.93 -0.02
CA ALA A 338 -2.87 -20.90 0.99
C ALA A 338 -1.38 -20.77 1.34
N ALA A 339 -0.69 -21.91 1.50
CA ALA A 339 0.75 -21.94 1.73
C ALA A 339 1.54 -21.41 0.52
N GLN A 340 1.14 -21.76 -0.74
CA GLN A 340 1.72 -21.19 -1.95
C GLN A 340 1.60 -19.67 -1.96
N ARG A 341 0.40 -19.10 -1.70
CA ARG A 341 0.21 -17.64 -1.64
C ARG A 341 1.07 -16.98 -0.57
N THR A 342 1.29 -17.65 0.56
CA THR A 342 2.13 -17.11 1.65
C THR A 342 3.59 -17.00 1.22
N LEU A 343 4.12 -18.04 0.53
CA LEU A 343 5.49 -18.04 0.01
C LEU A 343 5.66 -17.05 -1.14
N TRP A 344 4.70 -17.00 -2.09
CA TRP A 344 4.69 -16.03 -3.19
C TRP A 344 4.71 -14.58 -2.70
N ARG A 345 3.98 -14.25 -1.64
CA ARG A 345 3.96 -12.91 -1.08
C ARG A 345 5.35 -12.42 -0.67
N ILE A 346 6.23 -13.32 -0.19
CA ILE A 346 7.62 -12.97 0.13
C ILE A 346 8.33 -12.43 -1.12
N ARG A 347 8.14 -13.12 -2.26
CA ARG A 347 8.74 -12.72 -3.55
C ARG A 347 8.10 -11.46 -4.13
N GLU A 348 6.78 -11.32 -4.10
CA GLU A 348 6.05 -10.16 -4.62
C GLU A 348 6.37 -8.87 -3.86
N ASP A 349 6.51 -8.94 -2.54
CA ASP A 349 6.81 -7.79 -1.70
C ASP A 349 8.30 -7.38 -1.76
N ALA A 350 9.17 -8.14 -2.44
CA ALA A 350 10.60 -7.86 -2.55
C ALA A 350 10.89 -6.46 -3.13
N SER A 351 10.11 -6.01 -4.12
CA SER A 351 10.26 -4.68 -4.73
C SER A 351 10.07 -3.52 -3.74
N GLY A 352 9.22 -3.72 -2.73
CA GLY A 352 9.04 -2.77 -1.63
C GLY A 352 10.06 -2.97 -0.51
N THR A 353 10.34 -4.22 -0.16
CA THR A 353 11.32 -4.56 0.89
C THR A 353 12.73 -4.06 0.52
N ALA A 354 13.11 -4.20 -0.75
CA ALA A 354 14.40 -3.76 -1.28
C ALA A 354 14.63 -2.23 -1.21
N THR A 355 13.58 -1.41 -0.98
CA THR A 355 13.75 0.06 -0.83
C THR A 355 14.40 0.47 0.49
N ARG A 356 14.54 -0.47 1.43
CA ARG A 356 15.15 -0.25 2.74
C ARG A 356 16.21 -1.33 2.99
N MET A 357 17.48 -0.93 2.91
CA MET A 357 18.59 -1.84 3.20
C MET A 357 18.60 -2.25 4.67
N PRO A 358 18.86 -3.53 5.00
CA PRO A 358 19.14 -3.95 6.38
C PRO A 358 20.35 -3.19 6.93
N GLY A 359 20.37 -2.91 8.23
CA GLY A 359 21.38 -2.11 8.89
C GLY A 359 22.82 -2.49 8.54
N GLY A 360 23.46 -1.62 7.79
CA GLY A 360 24.88 -1.61 7.46
C GLY A 360 25.37 -0.19 7.61
N GLY A 361 26.40 0.03 8.43
CA GLY A 361 26.91 1.34 8.80
C GLY A 361 27.24 2.26 7.63
N GLY A 362 26.24 2.96 7.14
CA GLY A 362 26.41 4.07 6.22
C GLY A 362 26.88 5.30 6.98
N THR A 363 27.83 6.03 6.42
CA THR A 363 28.52 7.21 6.97
C THR A 363 27.63 8.45 7.09
N SER A 364 26.46 8.34 7.75
CA SER A 364 25.74 9.48 8.29
C SER A 364 25.77 9.39 9.82
N ARG A 365 26.84 9.90 10.41
CA ARG A 365 27.06 10.02 11.85
C ARG A 365 26.29 11.21 12.42
N SER A 366 24.97 11.08 12.60
CA SER A 366 24.26 12.08 13.40
C SER A 366 22.96 11.62 14.09
N SER A 367 22.69 10.32 14.20
CA SER A 367 21.67 9.84 15.16
C SER A 367 21.85 8.35 15.40
N GLY A 368 21.96 7.95 16.67
CA GLY A 368 22.19 6.59 17.13
C GLY A 368 21.00 5.62 16.96
N ALA A 369 20.34 5.64 15.83
CA ALA A 369 19.35 4.65 15.43
C ALA A 369 19.89 3.86 14.22
N GLU A 370 19.85 2.55 14.26
CA GLU A 370 20.12 1.64 13.13
C GLU A 370 19.05 1.80 12.05
N SER A 371 18.99 2.96 11.39
CA SER A 371 18.12 3.16 10.22
C SER A 371 18.84 2.57 9.01
N GLY A 372 18.32 1.50 8.45
CA GLY A 372 18.76 0.99 7.15
C GLY A 372 18.71 2.09 6.09
N GLY A 373 19.71 2.18 5.21
CA GLY A 373 19.78 3.17 4.14
C GLY A 373 18.61 3.08 3.16
N GLU A 374 18.27 4.20 2.51
CA GLU A 374 17.31 4.21 1.41
C GLU A 374 17.93 3.58 0.16
N ALA A 375 17.14 2.83 -0.61
CA ALA A 375 17.57 2.29 -1.90
C ALA A 375 16.52 2.62 -2.98
N TRP A 376 17.01 2.96 -4.15
CA TRP A 376 16.24 3.56 -5.23
C TRP A 376 16.25 2.72 -6.51
N PRO A 377 15.23 2.81 -7.35
CA PRO A 377 15.32 2.34 -8.72
C PRO A 377 16.32 3.19 -9.48
N GLY A 378 16.77 2.74 -10.60
CA GLY A 378 17.65 3.47 -11.49
C GLY A 378 18.29 2.50 -12.45
N TRP A 379 18.62 1.34 -11.95
CA TRP A 379 19.14 0.28 -12.76
C TRP A 379 18.54 -1.09 -12.39
N GLU A 380 17.29 -1.16 -12.14
CA GLU A 380 16.59 -2.43 -12.02
C GLU A 380 16.04 -2.84 -13.39
N ASP A 381 16.13 -4.13 -13.77
CA ASP A 381 15.45 -4.66 -14.95
C ASP A 381 16.34 -4.97 -16.18
N CYS A 382 17.64 -5.07 -16.04
CA CYS A 382 18.44 -5.61 -17.14
C CYS A 382 18.18 -7.13 -17.33
N ALA A 383 18.31 -7.60 -18.56
CA ALA A 383 18.23 -9.01 -18.90
C ALA A 383 19.48 -9.46 -19.66
N VAL A 384 19.99 -10.64 -19.32
CA VAL A 384 21.10 -11.31 -20.01
C VAL A 384 20.65 -12.70 -20.44
N PRO A 385 21.33 -13.39 -21.38
CA PRO A 385 21.01 -14.78 -21.68
C PRO A 385 20.98 -15.61 -20.37
N PRO A 386 19.92 -16.39 -20.10
CA PRO A 386 19.76 -17.12 -18.84
C PRO A 386 20.99 -17.95 -18.43
N ALA A 387 21.66 -18.56 -19.40
CA ALA A 387 22.88 -19.32 -19.16
C ALA A 387 24.09 -18.47 -18.71
N ARG A 388 24.03 -17.14 -18.85
CA ARG A 388 25.09 -16.20 -18.41
C ARG A 388 24.76 -15.48 -17.11
N LEU A 389 23.56 -15.68 -16.57
CA LEU A 389 23.05 -14.90 -15.45
C LEU A 389 23.95 -15.03 -14.21
N GLY A 390 24.43 -16.22 -13.86
CA GLY A 390 25.31 -16.39 -12.70
C GLY A 390 26.66 -15.67 -12.83
N ALA A 391 27.28 -15.74 -14.02
CA ALA A 391 28.50 -14.97 -14.30
C ALA A 391 28.24 -13.46 -14.25
N TYR A 392 27.15 -13.00 -14.84
CA TYR A 392 26.73 -11.59 -14.79
C TYR A 392 26.53 -11.11 -13.34
N LEU A 393 25.88 -11.89 -12.47
CA LEU A 393 25.68 -11.49 -11.07
C LEU A 393 26.99 -11.34 -10.29
N ARG A 394 27.98 -12.17 -10.55
CA ARG A 394 29.32 -12.00 -9.95
C ARG A 394 29.98 -10.69 -10.38
N ASP A 395 29.98 -10.39 -11.68
CA ASP A 395 30.56 -9.16 -12.21
C ASP A 395 29.78 -7.93 -11.74
N PHE A 396 28.46 -8.03 -11.68
CA PHE A 396 27.58 -6.97 -11.14
C PHE A 396 27.91 -6.67 -9.66
N ARG A 397 28.10 -7.70 -8.82
CA ARG A 397 28.51 -7.53 -7.42
C ARG A 397 29.89 -6.87 -7.30
N ALA A 398 30.83 -7.25 -8.18
CA ALA A 398 32.15 -6.62 -8.24
C ALA A 398 32.04 -5.13 -8.59
N LEU A 399 31.20 -4.77 -9.57
CA LEU A 399 30.94 -3.38 -9.96
C LEU A 399 30.30 -2.56 -8.83
N LEU A 400 29.29 -3.10 -8.14
CA LEU A 400 28.68 -2.45 -6.96
C LEU A 400 29.75 -2.15 -5.90
N SER A 401 30.60 -3.14 -5.61
CA SER A 401 31.69 -3.01 -4.62
C SER A 401 32.71 -1.95 -5.03
N ALA A 402 33.08 -1.87 -6.31
CA ALA A 402 34.01 -0.89 -6.84
C ALA A 402 33.51 0.55 -6.67
N HIS A 403 32.19 0.75 -6.76
CA HIS A 403 31.56 2.06 -6.54
C HIS A 403 31.18 2.32 -5.07
N GLY A 404 31.42 1.35 -4.16
CA GLY A 404 30.98 1.45 -2.75
C GLY A 404 29.47 1.52 -2.61
N LEU A 405 28.74 0.88 -3.51
CA LEU A 405 27.28 0.77 -3.55
C LEU A 405 26.83 -0.61 -3.07
N ARG A 406 25.58 -0.67 -2.58
CA ARG A 406 24.93 -1.91 -2.15
C ARG A 406 23.59 -2.06 -2.86
N GLY A 407 23.27 -3.29 -3.20
CA GLY A 407 21.99 -3.64 -3.80
C GLY A 407 21.80 -5.14 -3.73
N THR A 408 20.59 -5.63 -3.60
CA THR A 408 20.30 -7.07 -3.53
C THR A 408 19.45 -7.48 -4.73
N PRO A 409 19.99 -8.31 -5.65
CA PRO A 409 19.26 -8.80 -6.81
C PRO A 409 18.14 -9.76 -6.44
N TYR A 410 17.04 -9.66 -7.18
CA TYR A 410 15.95 -10.62 -7.23
C TYR A 410 15.34 -10.56 -8.62
N GLY A 411 14.53 -11.50 -9.03
CA GLY A 411 13.87 -11.38 -10.32
C GLY A 411 13.58 -12.70 -11.03
N HIS A 412 13.43 -12.57 -12.34
CA HIS A 412 12.99 -13.62 -13.25
C HIS A 412 14.21 -14.38 -13.77
N PHE A 413 14.82 -15.20 -12.90
CA PHE A 413 16.07 -15.88 -13.21
C PHE A 413 15.95 -16.84 -14.41
N GLY A 414 14.75 -17.43 -14.60
CA GLY A 414 14.48 -18.26 -15.78
C GLY A 414 14.59 -17.53 -17.11
N ASP A 415 14.30 -16.23 -17.13
CA ASP A 415 14.42 -15.38 -18.31
C ASP A 415 15.75 -14.58 -18.33
N GLY A 416 16.58 -14.72 -17.33
CA GLY A 416 17.82 -13.95 -17.20
C GLY A 416 17.63 -12.49 -16.80
N CYS A 417 16.43 -12.11 -16.31
CA CYS A 417 16.11 -10.74 -15.93
C CYS A 417 16.17 -10.55 -14.41
N ILE A 418 16.83 -9.48 -13.97
CA ILE A 418 16.97 -9.15 -12.55
C ILE A 418 16.42 -7.77 -12.22
N HIS A 419 15.96 -7.65 -10.98
CA HIS A 419 15.62 -6.39 -10.35
C HIS A 419 16.59 -6.12 -9.19
N VAL A 420 16.90 -4.85 -8.97
CA VAL A 420 17.75 -4.43 -7.86
C VAL A 420 17.41 -3.00 -7.44
N ARG A 421 17.32 -2.76 -6.14
CA ARG A 421 17.32 -1.41 -5.57
C ARG A 421 18.71 -1.14 -5.04
N ILE A 422 19.26 0.03 -5.35
CA ILE A 422 20.65 0.39 -5.02
C ILE A 422 20.62 1.63 -4.12
N ASP A 423 21.53 1.67 -3.14
CA ASP A 423 21.64 2.76 -2.15
C ASP A 423 22.30 4.03 -2.71
N PHE A 424 21.83 4.48 -3.88
CA PHE A 424 22.27 5.72 -4.49
C PHE A 424 22.01 6.92 -3.57
N ASP A 425 23.01 7.78 -3.41
CA ASP A 425 22.83 9.10 -2.84
C ASP A 425 22.37 10.08 -3.93
N LEU A 426 21.07 10.20 -4.14
CA LEU A 426 20.48 11.11 -5.14
C LEU A 426 20.15 12.51 -4.54
N LEU A 427 20.61 12.79 -3.32
CA LEU A 427 20.43 14.09 -2.66
C LEU A 427 21.62 15.02 -2.83
N THR A 428 22.80 14.49 -3.19
CA THR A 428 24.03 15.28 -3.34
C THR A 428 24.56 15.21 -4.78
N GLU A 429 25.22 16.27 -5.24
CA GLU A 429 25.83 16.30 -6.58
C GLU A 429 26.89 15.20 -6.76
N ALA A 430 27.70 14.93 -5.72
CA ALA A 430 28.69 13.85 -5.75
C ALA A 430 28.05 12.47 -5.90
N GLY A 431 26.92 12.26 -5.23
CA GLY A 431 26.14 11.02 -5.32
C GLY A 431 25.47 10.87 -6.68
N ILE A 432 24.89 11.93 -7.23
CA ILE A 432 24.31 11.96 -8.60
C ILE A 432 25.41 11.66 -9.63
N GLY A 433 26.60 12.26 -9.50
CA GLY A 433 27.73 11.95 -10.37
C GLY A 433 28.19 10.49 -10.26
N ARG A 434 28.12 9.87 -9.07
CA ARG A 434 28.39 8.44 -8.89
C ARG A 434 27.30 7.57 -9.54
N PHE A 435 26.03 7.92 -9.35
CA PHE A 435 24.90 7.27 -10.01
C PHE A 435 25.07 7.23 -11.53
N ARG A 436 25.46 8.36 -12.16
CA ARG A 436 25.69 8.43 -13.60
C ARG A 436 26.82 7.49 -14.04
N ARG A 437 28.01 7.60 -13.43
CA ARG A 437 29.16 6.73 -13.79
C ARG A 437 28.83 5.24 -13.62
N PHE A 438 28.23 4.88 -12.50
CA PHE A 438 27.80 3.50 -12.26
C PHE A 438 26.83 3.01 -13.34
N SER A 439 25.84 3.82 -13.73
CA SER A 439 24.85 3.46 -14.75
C SER A 439 25.48 3.26 -16.13
N GLU A 440 26.46 4.10 -16.48
CA GLU A 440 27.21 3.98 -17.73
C GLU A 440 28.06 2.69 -17.77
N GLU A 441 28.82 2.41 -16.73
CA GLU A 441 29.63 1.20 -16.62
C GLU A 441 28.78 -0.08 -16.55
N LEU A 442 27.62 -0.01 -15.89
CA LEU A 442 26.71 -1.14 -15.83
C LEU A 442 26.06 -1.42 -17.19
N ALA A 443 25.75 -0.39 -17.97
CA ALA A 443 25.27 -0.58 -19.34
C ALA A 443 26.30 -1.36 -20.19
N ASP A 444 27.59 -0.97 -20.11
CA ASP A 444 28.67 -1.67 -20.80
C ASP A 444 28.78 -3.13 -20.33
N LEU A 445 28.66 -3.38 -19.04
CA LEU A 445 28.67 -4.73 -18.46
C LEU A 445 27.53 -5.60 -19.00
N VAL A 446 26.29 -5.08 -18.99
CA VAL A 446 25.11 -5.78 -19.53
C VAL A 446 25.31 -6.15 -21.00
N VAL A 447 25.80 -5.22 -21.80
CA VAL A 447 26.07 -5.42 -23.24
C VAL A 447 27.17 -6.45 -23.45
N ALA A 448 28.25 -6.42 -22.64
CA ALA A 448 29.35 -7.42 -22.71
C ALA A 448 28.85 -8.86 -22.43
N HIS A 449 27.83 -9.01 -21.61
CA HIS A 449 27.15 -10.29 -21.40
C HIS A 449 26.11 -10.65 -22.48
N GLY A 450 25.93 -9.81 -23.54
CA GLY A 450 24.95 -9.99 -24.60
C GLY A 450 23.52 -9.67 -24.19
N GLY A 451 23.36 -8.76 -23.22
CA GLY A 451 22.10 -8.44 -22.58
C GLY A 451 21.34 -7.26 -23.19
N SER A 452 20.18 -6.98 -22.62
CA SER A 452 19.30 -5.83 -22.85
C SER A 452 19.26 -4.94 -21.61
N LEU A 453 19.29 -3.62 -21.81
CA LEU A 453 19.22 -2.64 -20.71
C LEU A 453 17.89 -2.68 -19.97
N SER A 454 16.81 -3.11 -20.64
CA SER A 454 15.51 -3.38 -20.03
C SER A 454 14.97 -4.75 -20.46
N GLY A 455 14.46 -5.50 -19.48
CA GLY A 455 13.78 -6.79 -19.67
C GLY A 455 12.26 -6.69 -19.62
N GLU A 456 11.68 -5.66 -18.95
CA GLU A 456 10.23 -5.49 -18.87
C GLU A 456 9.72 -4.07 -18.56
N HIS A 457 10.56 -3.20 -17.95
CA HIS A 457 10.08 -1.91 -17.43
C HIS A 457 10.08 -0.80 -18.49
N GLY A 458 10.76 -0.98 -19.62
CA GLY A 458 11.01 0.02 -20.62
C GLY A 458 12.27 0.84 -20.32
N ASP A 459 12.70 1.64 -21.28
CA ASP A 459 13.89 2.49 -21.16
C ASP A 459 13.58 3.82 -20.45
N GLY A 460 12.48 4.45 -20.84
CA GLY A 460 12.09 5.75 -20.29
C GLY A 460 13.20 6.79 -20.37
N GLN A 461 13.28 7.66 -19.38
CA GLN A 461 14.44 8.54 -19.19
C GLN A 461 15.63 7.80 -18.56
N ALA A 462 15.33 6.74 -17.77
CA ALA A 462 16.36 6.06 -16.97
C ALA A 462 17.44 5.37 -17.82
N ARG A 463 17.12 4.91 -19.02
CA ARG A 463 18.01 4.07 -19.85
C ARG A 463 18.17 4.55 -21.29
N ALA A 464 17.24 5.36 -21.82
CA ALA A 464 17.23 5.72 -23.22
C ALA A 464 18.53 6.44 -23.67
N GLU A 465 19.16 7.25 -22.82
CA GLU A 465 20.46 7.88 -23.09
C GLU A 465 21.58 6.85 -23.31
N LEU A 466 21.43 5.63 -22.79
CA LEU A 466 22.42 4.55 -22.87
C LEU A 466 22.19 3.59 -24.03
N LEU A 467 21.08 3.71 -24.79
CA LEU A 467 20.79 2.86 -25.95
C LEU A 467 21.90 2.82 -27.02
N PRO A 468 22.67 3.91 -27.30
CA PRO A 468 23.79 3.84 -28.22
C PRO A 468 24.91 2.86 -27.80
N ARG A 469 25.03 2.54 -26.48
CA ARG A 469 25.95 1.52 -25.97
C ARG A 469 25.52 0.11 -26.35
N MET A 470 24.20 -0.13 -26.42
CA MET A 470 23.63 -1.43 -26.74
C MET A 470 23.48 -1.63 -28.27
N TYR A 471 23.03 -0.62 -28.97
CA TYR A 471 22.61 -0.73 -30.37
C TYR A 471 23.54 -0.05 -31.37
N GLY A 472 24.46 0.76 -30.87
CA GLY A 472 25.25 1.64 -31.75
C GLY A 472 24.46 2.83 -32.29
N ALA A 473 25.16 3.86 -32.76
CA ALA A 473 24.52 5.09 -33.24
C ALA A 473 23.64 4.90 -34.47
N GLU A 474 23.94 3.94 -35.33
CA GLU A 474 23.23 3.70 -36.57
C GLU A 474 21.84 3.11 -36.35
N LEU A 475 21.68 2.15 -35.42
CA LEU A 475 20.37 1.58 -35.09
C LEU A 475 19.51 2.57 -34.28
N VAL A 476 20.15 3.38 -33.41
CA VAL A 476 19.43 4.47 -32.71
C VAL A 476 18.93 5.51 -33.71
N SER A 477 19.72 5.88 -34.73
CA SER A 477 19.26 6.75 -35.82
C SER A 477 18.05 6.15 -36.60
N LEU A 478 18.01 4.82 -36.72
CA LEU A 478 16.84 4.14 -37.31
C LEU A 478 15.59 4.28 -36.41
N PHE A 479 15.76 4.19 -35.10
CA PHE A 479 14.65 4.48 -34.15
C PHE A 479 14.15 5.92 -34.30
N GLU A 480 15.04 6.90 -34.45
CA GLU A 480 14.66 8.30 -34.65
C GLU A 480 13.87 8.49 -35.96
N ARG A 481 14.30 7.85 -37.04
CA ARG A 481 13.61 7.87 -38.32
C ARG A 481 12.23 7.21 -38.22
N ALA A 482 12.11 6.08 -37.53
CA ALA A 482 10.84 5.41 -37.31
C ALA A 482 9.89 6.31 -36.47
N LYS A 483 10.37 6.92 -35.39
CA LYS A 483 9.59 7.88 -34.57
C LYS A 483 9.06 9.02 -35.46
N ALA A 484 9.89 9.59 -36.33
CA ALA A 484 9.51 10.69 -37.20
C ALA A 484 8.42 10.34 -38.22
N LEU A 485 8.28 9.06 -38.61
CA LEU A 485 7.17 8.60 -39.45
C LEU A 485 5.83 8.52 -38.66
N TRP A 486 5.88 8.07 -37.40
CA TRP A 486 4.70 7.98 -36.55
C TRP A 486 4.25 9.34 -35.98
N ASP A 487 5.22 10.15 -35.55
CA ASP A 487 5.01 11.43 -34.87
C ASP A 487 6.01 12.50 -35.38
N PRO A 488 5.76 13.05 -36.57
CA PRO A 488 6.68 14.01 -37.20
C PRO A 488 6.79 15.34 -36.47
N ASP A 489 5.85 15.67 -35.62
CA ASP A 489 5.80 16.92 -34.84
C ASP A 489 6.42 16.75 -33.43
N ASP A 490 6.92 15.53 -33.08
CA ASP A 490 7.48 15.16 -31.76
C ASP A 490 6.55 15.55 -30.59
N LEU A 491 5.23 15.35 -30.79
CA LEU A 491 4.19 15.71 -29.85
C LEU A 491 4.07 14.69 -28.72
N LEU A 492 4.27 13.41 -29.04
CA LEU A 492 3.96 12.27 -28.16
C LEU A 492 5.17 11.90 -27.32
N ASN A 493 5.06 12.11 -26.01
CA ASN A 493 6.03 11.76 -24.97
C ASN A 493 7.51 12.09 -25.36
N PRO A 494 7.82 13.32 -25.73
CA PRO A 494 9.16 13.69 -26.19
C PRO A 494 10.19 13.51 -25.07
N GLY A 495 11.42 13.14 -25.47
CA GLY A 495 12.52 12.89 -24.53
C GLY A 495 12.50 11.46 -23.93
N MET A 496 11.70 10.54 -24.51
CA MET A 496 11.67 9.11 -24.21
C MET A 496 12.12 8.32 -25.45
N LEU A 497 12.88 7.25 -25.24
CA LEU A 497 13.45 6.35 -26.25
C LEU A 497 14.38 7.01 -27.27
N VAL A 498 13.95 8.05 -27.96
CA VAL A 498 14.76 8.81 -28.91
C VAL A 498 14.92 10.26 -28.46
N ARG A 499 16.07 10.87 -28.72
CA ARG A 499 16.45 12.22 -28.24
C ARG A 499 16.15 12.37 -26.75
N PRO A 500 16.62 11.44 -25.90
CA PRO A 500 16.21 11.38 -24.51
C PRO A 500 16.75 12.57 -23.71
N ALA A 501 16.02 12.91 -22.63
CA ALA A 501 16.58 13.71 -21.55
C ALA A 501 17.69 12.91 -20.85
N ARG A 502 18.66 13.61 -20.25
CA ARG A 502 19.77 12.96 -19.54
C ARG A 502 19.26 12.13 -18.36
N LEU A 503 19.92 11.01 -18.07
CA LEU A 503 19.52 10.11 -16.97
C LEU A 503 19.64 10.75 -15.57
N ASP A 504 20.43 11.79 -15.42
CA ASP A 504 20.67 12.54 -14.18
C ASP A 504 19.90 13.87 -14.10
N GLU A 505 19.04 14.17 -15.08
CA GLU A 505 18.14 15.33 -15.07
C GLU A 505 16.76 14.99 -14.50
N ASN A 506 15.99 16.01 -14.13
CA ASN A 506 14.62 15.87 -13.61
C ASN A 506 14.48 14.96 -12.38
N LEU A 507 15.56 14.74 -11.64
CA LEU A 507 15.51 13.92 -10.43
C LEU A 507 14.63 14.59 -9.38
N ARG A 508 13.69 13.83 -8.81
CA ARG A 508 12.72 14.33 -7.84
C ARG A 508 13.34 14.84 -6.53
N PHE A 509 14.55 14.43 -6.23
CA PHE A 509 15.20 14.70 -4.94
C PHE A 509 15.70 16.12 -4.78
N SER A 510 16.07 16.79 -5.88
CA SER A 510 16.65 18.14 -5.89
C SER A 510 15.67 19.25 -5.47
N VAL A 511 14.36 18.98 -5.51
CA VAL A 511 13.32 19.98 -5.19
C VAL A 511 12.92 19.99 -3.72
N LEU A 512 13.38 19.02 -2.93
CA LEU A 512 13.06 18.96 -1.50
C LEU A 512 13.91 19.95 -0.70
N PRO A 513 13.38 20.52 0.40
CA PRO A 513 14.16 21.38 1.29
C PRO A 513 15.45 20.69 1.74
N HIS A 514 16.57 21.41 1.86
CA HIS A 514 17.82 20.85 2.37
C HIS A 514 17.80 20.65 3.89
N GLU A 515 17.08 21.51 4.62
CA GLU A 515 16.99 21.43 6.08
C GLU A 515 15.77 20.64 6.53
N PRO A 516 15.86 19.91 7.66
CA PRO A 516 14.74 19.21 8.25
C PRO A 516 13.58 20.16 8.58
N VAL A 517 12.35 19.67 8.37
CA VAL A 517 11.12 20.40 8.69
C VAL A 517 10.78 20.18 10.18
N ASP A 518 10.44 21.27 10.90
CA ASP A 518 10.00 21.16 12.29
C ASP A 518 8.65 20.43 12.38
N VAL A 519 8.61 19.35 13.18
CA VAL A 519 7.47 18.45 13.29
C VAL A 519 7.24 17.98 14.72
N ALA A 520 6.02 17.52 14.98
CA ALA A 520 5.63 17.07 16.30
C ALA A 520 5.96 15.58 16.55
N PHE A 521 5.84 14.71 15.54
CA PHE A 521 6.22 13.29 15.67
C PHE A 521 7.73 13.09 15.48
N GLY A 522 8.26 12.03 16.09
CA GLY A 522 9.70 11.74 16.05
C GLY A 522 10.20 11.03 14.81
N TYR A 523 9.34 10.43 14.00
CA TYR A 523 9.69 9.67 12.78
C TYR A 523 10.94 8.77 12.92
N PRO A 524 11.01 7.88 13.92
CA PRO A 524 12.24 7.15 14.25
C PRO A 524 12.74 6.25 13.10
N ALA A 525 11.83 5.72 12.31
CA ALA A 525 12.17 4.88 11.15
C ALA A 525 12.71 5.68 9.95
N ASP A 526 12.68 7.01 10.01
CA ASP A 526 13.14 7.93 8.97
C ASP A 526 14.20 8.92 9.49
N GLY A 527 14.91 8.54 10.55
CA GLY A 527 15.97 9.36 11.14
C GLY A 527 15.51 10.70 11.73
N GLY A 528 14.23 10.82 12.09
CA GLY A 528 13.65 12.07 12.60
C GLY A 528 13.21 13.04 11.48
N ASP A 529 13.29 12.65 10.23
CA ASP A 529 13.06 13.55 9.09
C ASP A 529 11.72 13.28 8.40
N PHE A 530 10.81 14.23 8.45
CA PHE A 530 9.51 14.15 7.76
C PHE A 530 9.63 14.07 6.24
N ARG A 531 10.66 14.68 5.66
CA ARG A 531 10.95 14.58 4.22
C ARG A 531 11.26 13.13 3.83
N ALA A 532 12.06 12.44 4.64
CA ALA A 532 12.36 11.02 4.45
C ALA A 532 11.10 10.15 4.64
N ALA A 533 10.24 10.50 5.63
CA ALA A 533 8.97 9.83 5.84
C ALA A 533 8.04 9.96 4.61
N VAL A 534 7.90 11.15 4.04
CA VAL A 534 7.07 11.38 2.84
C VAL A 534 7.69 10.68 1.61
N ARG A 535 9.03 10.67 1.47
CA ARG A 535 9.77 9.97 0.40
C ARG A 535 9.61 8.45 0.43
N ARG A 536 9.16 7.84 1.55
CA ARG A 536 8.87 6.39 1.59
C ARG A 536 7.98 5.95 0.46
N CYS A 537 7.03 6.78 0.04
CA CYS A 537 6.19 6.43 -1.09
C CYS A 537 6.98 6.48 -2.39
N VAL A 538 7.36 5.30 -2.88
CA VAL A 538 8.07 5.12 -4.17
C VAL A 538 7.12 4.80 -5.32
N GLY A 539 5.81 5.04 -5.17
CA GLY A 539 4.86 4.86 -6.27
C GLY A 539 4.41 3.42 -6.55
N VAL A 540 4.76 2.42 -5.72
CA VAL A 540 4.35 1.00 -5.89
C VAL A 540 2.84 0.83 -6.11
N ALA A 541 2.04 1.78 -5.61
CA ALA A 541 0.60 1.92 -5.86
C ALA A 541 -0.28 0.74 -5.37
N LYS A 542 0.18 -0.13 -4.47
CA LYS A 542 -0.64 -1.19 -3.86
C LYS A 542 -1.91 -0.63 -3.17
N CYS A 543 -1.91 0.65 -2.79
CA CYS A 543 -3.07 1.39 -2.29
C CYS A 543 -4.16 1.68 -3.34
N ARG A 544 -3.93 1.37 -4.61
CA ARG A 544 -4.90 1.47 -5.71
C ARG A 544 -5.52 0.13 -6.12
N THR A 545 -5.25 -0.93 -5.38
CA THR A 545 -5.90 -2.22 -5.61
C THR A 545 -7.42 -2.07 -5.45
N THR A 546 -8.17 -2.47 -6.46
CA THR A 546 -9.63 -2.38 -6.50
C THR A 546 -10.33 -3.62 -5.97
N THR A 547 -9.63 -4.75 -5.93
CA THR A 547 -10.12 -6.01 -5.38
C THR A 547 -9.48 -6.28 -4.03
N VAL A 548 -10.29 -6.59 -3.02
CA VAL A 548 -9.80 -6.96 -1.69
C VAL A 548 -10.21 -8.39 -1.42
N SER A 549 -9.21 -9.25 -1.38
CA SER A 549 -9.35 -10.60 -0.87
C SER A 549 -8.57 -10.74 0.45
N GLY A 550 -9.18 -11.36 1.46
CA GLY A 550 -8.53 -11.63 2.74
C GLY A 550 -8.47 -10.43 3.69
N PRO A 551 -7.50 -10.39 4.64
CA PRO A 551 -7.50 -9.48 5.78
C PRO A 551 -7.03 -8.05 5.47
N ALA A 552 -6.58 -7.73 4.26
CA ALA A 552 -6.03 -6.43 3.90
C ALA A 552 -7.00 -5.26 4.14
N VAL A 553 -6.46 -4.11 4.56
CA VAL A 553 -7.23 -2.90 4.92
C VAL A 553 -6.97 -1.73 3.97
N MET A 554 -5.74 -1.55 3.50
CA MET A 554 -5.32 -0.39 2.68
C MET A 554 -6.01 -0.38 1.32
N CYS A 555 -6.47 0.69 0.77
CA CYS A 555 -6.83 2.02 1.21
C CYS A 555 -8.35 2.18 1.02
N PRO A 556 -9.16 2.12 2.06
CA PRO A 556 -10.63 2.03 1.92
C PRO A 556 -11.24 3.26 1.23
N SER A 557 -10.69 4.45 1.44
CA SER A 557 -11.22 5.65 0.79
C SER A 557 -10.99 5.66 -0.72
N PHE A 558 -9.86 5.14 -1.21
CA PHE A 558 -9.65 4.99 -2.66
C PHE A 558 -10.66 4.00 -3.26
N ARG A 559 -10.89 2.86 -2.63
CA ARG A 559 -11.86 1.87 -3.13
C ARG A 559 -13.30 2.42 -3.14
N ALA A 560 -13.63 3.28 -2.17
CA ALA A 560 -14.95 3.90 -2.09
C ALA A 560 -15.18 5.02 -3.13
N THR A 561 -14.12 5.69 -3.61
CA THR A 561 -14.25 6.86 -4.48
C THR A 561 -13.66 6.68 -5.88
N GLY A 562 -12.67 5.77 -6.05
CA GLY A 562 -11.90 5.62 -7.29
C GLY A 562 -10.90 6.76 -7.55
N GLU A 563 -10.84 7.78 -6.70
CA GLU A 563 -10.04 8.99 -6.91
C GLU A 563 -8.60 8.83 -6.40
N GLU A 564 -7.62 9.20 -7.24
CA GLU A 564 -6.19 9.11 -6.91
C GLU A 564 -5.84 9.88 -5.63
N GLU A 565 -6.39 11.07 -5.44
CA GLU A 565 -6.16 11.92 -4.27
C GLU A 565 -6.54 11.23 -2.95
N HIS A 566 -7.47 10.27 -2.99
CA HIS A 566 -7.90 9.51 -1.82
C HIS A 566 -7.09 8.23 -1.60
N SER A 567 -6.09 7.94 -2.45
CA SER A 567 -5.12 6.88 -2.24
C SER A 567 -3.99 7.31 -1.29
N THR A 568 -3.30 6.35 -0.67
CA THR A 568 -2.09 6.64 0.11
C THR A 568 -1.01 7.27 -0.77
N ARG A 569 -0.88 6.81 -2.03
CA ARG A 569 0.05 7.36 -3.02
C ARG A 569 -0.26 8.81 -3.37
N GLY A 570 -1.51 9.11 -3.69
CA GLY A 570 -1.93 10.47 -4.04
C GLY A 570 -1.69 11.46 -2.89
N ARG A 571 -2.05 11.06 -1.65
CA ARG A 571 -1.79 11.87 -0.45
C ARG A 571 -0.30 12.09 -0.19
N ALA A 572 0.52 11.04 -0.33
CA ALA A 572 1.97 11.16 -0.17
C ALA A 572 2.56 12.08 -1.23
N ARG A 573 2.03 12.03 -2.45
CA ARG A 573 2.47 12.90 -3.55
C ARG A 573 2.12 14.36 -3.30
N LEU A 574 0.90 14.67 -2.89
CA LEU A 574 0.50 16.03 -2.51
C LEU A 574 1.34 16.58 -1.35
N LEU A 575 1.65 15.76 -0.34
CA LEU A 575 2.56 16.13 0.73
C LEU A 575 3.99 16.37 0.21
N TYR A 576 4.44 15.58 -0.76
CA TYR A 576 5.74 15.76 -1.39
C TYR A 576 5.81 17.10 -2.15
N GLU A 577 4.82 17.39 -2.99
CA GLU A 577 4.73 18.64 -3.75
C GLU A 577 4.55 19.87 -2.83
N MET A 578 3.90 19.69 -1.69
CA MET A 578 3.83 20.70 -0.63
C MET A 578 5.23 21.02 -0.04
N LEU A 579 6.04 19.99 0.18
CA LEU A 579 7.41 20.17 0.68
C LEU A 579 8.33 20.77 -0.39
N ALA A 580 8.12 20.39 -1.66
CA ALA A 580 8.83 20.94 -2.81
C ALA A 580 8.45 22.43 -3.09
N GLY A 581 7.26 22.87 -2.70
CA GLY A 581 6.77 24.22 -2.93
C GLY A 581 6.30 24.53 -4.36
N ASP A 582 6.19 23.50 -5.21
CA ASP A 582 5.71 23.57 -6.61
C ASP A 582 5.17 22.19 -7.02
N PRO A 583 3.94 22.08 -7.59
CA PRO A 583 2.95 23.15 -7.81
C PRO A 583 2.16 23.55 -6.55
N VAL A 584 2.33 22.85 -5.41
CA VAL A 584 1.62 23.12 -4.16
C VAL A 584 2.39 24.18 -3.35
N THR A 585 2.05 25.45 -3.53
CA THR A 585 2.78 26.59 -2.95
C THR A 585 2.33 26.97 -1.53
N GLY A 586 1.20 26.43 -1.06
CA GLY A 586 0.59 26.84 0.22
C GLY A 586 1.29 26.30 1.48
N GLY A 587 2.30 25.43 1.34
CA GLY A 587 2.97 24.77 2.47
C GLY A 587 1.94 24.11 3.41
N TRP A 588 2.14 24.20 4.71
CA TRP A 588 1.20 23.70 5.72
C TRP A 588 -0.21 24.34 5.66
N ARG A 589 -0.40 25.39 4.86
CA ARG A 589 -1.70 26.06 4.68
C ARG A 589 -2.45 25.59 3.44
N SER A 590 -1.87 24.66 2.67
CA SER A 590 -2.46 24.11 1.45
C SER A 590 -3.86 23.53 1.69
N THR A 591 -4.80 23.90 0.84
CA THR A 591 -6.16 23.35 0.81
C THR A 591 -6.19 22.02 0.07
N GLU A 592 -5.39 21.86 -0.95
CA GLU A 592 -5.27 20.66 -1.77
C GLU A 592 -4.83 19.45 -0.91
N VAL A 593 -3.82 19.65 -0.07
CA VAL A 593 -3.36 18.62 0.87
C VAL A 593 -4.41 18.33 1.94
N ARG A 594 -5.07 19.39 2.49
CA ARG A 594 -6.15 19.23 3.46
C ARG A 594 -7.27 18.37 2.89
N ASP A 595 -7.75 18.68 1.69
CA ASP A 595 -8.91 18.02 1.10
C ASP A 595 -8.61 16.56 0.75
N ALA A 596 -7.44 16.26 0.21
CA ALA A 596 -6.99 14.89 -0.02
C ALA A 596 -6.85 14.08 1.29
N LEU A 597 -6.39 14.71 2.37
CA LEU A 597 -6.27 14.07 3.69
C LEU A 597 -7.61 13.96 4.42
N ASP A 598 -8.63 14.77 4.07
CA ASP A 598 -9.93 14.79 4.74
C ASP A 598 -10.58 13.40 4.72
N LEU A 599 -10.64 12.73 3.57
CA LEU A 599 -11.16 11.37 3.43
C LEU A 599 -10.18 10.26 3.86
N CYS A 600 -9.06 10.57 4.51
CA CYS A 600 -8.25 9.54 5.14
C CYS A 600 -8.86 9.09 6.47
N LEU A 601 -9.22 7.82 6.57
CA LEU A 601 -9.86 7.22 7.77
C LEU A 601 -8.90 7.07 8.96
N SER A 602 -7.61 7.32 8.80
CA SER A 602 -6.58 7.06 9.83
C SER A 602 -6.58 5.61 10.35
N CYS A 603 -6.95 4.66 9.52
CA CYS A 603 -7.07 3.23 9.85
C CYS A 603 -5.71 2.51 10.02
N LYS A 604 -4.59 3.20 9.74
CA LYS A 604 -3.22 2.68 9.74
C LYS A 604 -2.97 1.46 8.83
N GLY A 605 -3.93 1.01 8.02
CA GLY A 605 -3.77 -0.12 7.09
C GLY A 605 -2.56 0.04 6.15
N CYS A 606 -2.23 1.26 5.74
CA CYS A 606 -1.04 1.51 4.93
C CYS A 606 0.29 1.22 5.67
N ARG A 607 0.33 1.21 7.00
CA ARG A 607 1.54 0.89 7.76
C ARG A 607 1.96 -0.59 7.58
N SER A 608 1.00 -1.51 7.48
CA SER A 608 1.25 -2.95 7.32
C SER A 608 1.13 -3.44 5.88
N ASP A 609 0.12 -2.96 5.14
CA ASP A 609 -0.18 -3.47 3.81
C ASP A 609 0.66 -2.81 2.71
N CYS A 610 1.23 -1.62 2.98
CA CYS A 610 2.15 -0.97 2.07
C CYS A 610 3.56 -1.59 2.23
N PRO A 611 4.16 -2.14 1.18
CA PRO A 611 5.47 -2.80 1.28
C PRO A 611 6.59 -1.85 1.73
N VAL A 612 6.40 -0.53 1.57
CA VAL A 612 7.34 0.49 2.05
C VAL A 612 6.94 1.13 3.39
N GLY A 613 5.84 0.70 4.01
CA GLY A 613 5.44 1.08 5.36
C GLY A 613 5.07 2.56 5.54
N VAL A 614 4.32 3.17 4.62
CA VAL A 614 3.81 4.54 4.76
C VAL A 614 2.79 4.62 5.90
N ASP A 615 2.98 5.49 6.89
CA ASP A 615 1.96 5.76 7.93
C ASP A 615 1.21 7.06 7.67
N MET A 616 0.26 7.03 6.73
CA MET A 616 -0.53 8.20 6.35
C MET A 616 -1.38 8.76 7.50
N ALA A 617 -1.72 7.95 8.50
CA ALA A 617 -2.45 8.41 9.67
C ALA A 617 -1.60 9.40 10.51
N THR A 618 -0.33 9.11 10.69
CA THR A 618 0.64 9.98 11.35
C THR A 618 0.90 11.25 10.52
N TYR A 619 1.06 11.12 9.19
CA TYR A 619 1.25 12.29 8.31
C TYR A 619 0.02 13.21 8.28
N LYS A 620 -1.20 12.66 8.27
CA LYS A 620 -2.44 13.43 8.42
C LYS A 620 -2.47 14.21 9.73
N ALA A 621 -2.14 13.56 10.83
CA ALA A 621 -2.16 14.19 12.15
C ALA A 621 -1.14 15.34 12.23
N GLU A 622 0.06 15.15 11.69
CA GLU A 622 1.11 16.17 11.59
C GLU A 622 0.65 17.36 10.74
N PHE A 623 0.16 17.10 9.52
CA PHE A 623 -0.35 18.16 8.66
C PHE A 623 -1.47 18.97 9.32
N LEU A 624 -2.48 18.31 9.92
CA LEU A 624 -3.58 18.99 10.59
C LEU A 624 -3.13 19.80 11.81
N HIS A 625 -2.05 19.38 12.50
CA HIS A 625 -1.45 20.14 13.58
C HIS A 625 -0.97 21.50 13.08
N HIS A 626 -0.14 21.53 12.07
CA HIS A 626 0.41 22.75 11.46
C HIS A 626 -0.67 23.57 10.70
N HIS A 627 -1.55 22.91 9.94
CA HIS A 627 -2.59 23.58 9.16
C HIS A 627 -3.51 24.45 10.02
N TYR A 628 -3.90 23.93 11.20
CA TYR A 628 -4.79 24.64 12.12
C TYR A 628 -4.06 25.40 13.23
N ALA A 629 -2.73 25.54 13.21
CA ALA A 629 -2.01 26.37 14.15
C ALA A 629 -2.44 27.84 14.01
N GLY A 630 -2.99 28.43 15.07
CA GLY A 630 -3.54 29.80 15.06
C GLY A 630 -4.84 29.99 14.27
N ARG A 631 -5.53 28.90 13.84
CA ARG A 631 -6.80 28.97 13.09
C ARG A 631 -7.94 28.24 13.80
N ARG A 632 -9.18 28.59 13.42
CA ARG A 632 -10.37 27.86 13.89
C ARG A 632 -10.40 26.45 13.30
N ARG A 633 -10.59 25.45 14.15
CA ARG A 633 -10.78 24.06 13.75
C ARG A 633 -12.25 23.77 13.40
N PRO A 634 -12.55 22.80 12.53
CA PRO A 634 -13.91 22.31 12.31
C PRO A 634 -14.60 21.94 13.64
N ALA A 635 -15.93 22.11 13.70
CA ALA A 635 -16.70 21.77 14.90
C ALA A 635 -16.53 20.30 15.31
N ALA A 636 -16.46 19.39 14.33
CA ALA A 636 -16.21 17.97 14.55
C ALA A 636 -14.88 17.69 15.28
N HIS A 637 -13.82 18.44 14.94
CA HIS A 637 -12.53 18.32 15.63
C HIS A 637 -12.59 18.73 17.11
N LEU A 638 -13.51 19.64 17.48
CA LEU A 638 -13.71 20.07 18.86
C LEU A 638 -14.66 19.14 19.62
N SER A 639 -15.75 18.73 18.99
CA SER A 639 -16.74 17.81 19.60
C SER A 639 -16.19 16.39 19.76
N MET A 640 -15.68 15.79 18.69
CA MET A 640 -15.20 14.41 18.68
C MET A 640 -13.73 14.30 19.13
N GLY A 641 -12.85 15.21 18.73
CA GLY A 641 -11.43 15.19 19.16
C GLY A 641 -11.27 15.38 20.67
N ARG A 642 -12.15 16.13 21.32
CA ARG A 642 -12.18 16.31 22.79
C ARG A 642 -13.17 15.43 23.52
N LEU A 643 -13.69 14.41 22.86
CA LEU A 643 -14.67 13.46 23.42
C LEU A 643 -14.29 12.93 24.82
N PRO A 644 -13.03 12.55 25.10
CA PRO A 644 -12.64 12.11 26.44
C PRO A 644 -12.86 13.18 27.53
N GLN A 645 -12.72 14.46 27.20
CA GLN A 645 -12.98 15.56 28.14
C GLN A 645 -14.47 15.72 28.41
N TRP A 646 -15.27 15.77 27.35
CA TRP A 646 -16.73 15.92 27.45
C TRP A 646 -17.37 14.80 28.23
N LEU A 647 -17.01 13.54 27.96
CA LEU A 647 -17.55 12.38 28.65
C LEU A 647 -17.14 12.34 30.13
N ARG A 648 -15.95 12.80 30.47
CA ARG A 648 -15.53 12.98 31.88
C ARG A 648 -16.39 14.02 32.60
N TRP A 649 -16.73 15.12 31.92
CA TRP A 649 -17.62 16.15 32.49
C TRP A 649 -19.01 15.60 32.72
N VAL A 650 -19.58 14.92 31.72
CA VAL A 650 -20.90 14.26 31.83
C VAL A 650 -20.94 13.26 33.00
N ALA A 651 -19.92 12.43 33.13
CA ALA A 651 -19.82 11.48 34.22
C ALA A 651 -19.68 12.17 35.60
N ALA A 652 -18.92 13.26 35.67
CA ALA A 652 -18.74 14.03 36.90
C ALA A 652 -20.00 14.74 37.36
N THR A 653 -20.78 15.26 36.43
CA THR A 653 -22.04 15.97 36.69
C THR A 653 -23.26 15.03 36.75
N ARG A 654 -23.08 13.73 36.43
CA ARG A 654 -24.13 12.70 36.32
C ARG A 654 -25.28 13.08 35.37
N THR A 655 -24.97 13.85 34.32
CA THR A 655 -25.95 14.34 33.33
C THR A 655 -26.23 13.35 32.18
N ALA A 656 -25.60 12.17 32.13
CA ALA A 656 -25.80 11.18 31.09
C ALA A 656 -27.32 10.83 30.84
N PRO A 657 -28.20 10.60 31.87
CA PRO A 657 -29.60 10.34 31.61
C PRO A 657 -30.29 11.49 30.89
N LEU A 658 -30.01 12.74 31.32
CA LEU A 658 -30.59 13.94 30.72
C LEU A 658 -30.12 14.09 29.25
N LEU A 659 -28.85 13.92 28.97
CA LEU A 659 -28.32 14.02 27.61
C LEU A 659 -28.85 12.92 26.71
N ASN A 660 -29.01 11.71 27.21
CA ASN A 660 -29.68 10.62 26.45
C ASN A 660 -31.16 10.96 26.14
N ALA A 661 -31.88 11.54 27.09
CA ALA A 661 -33.26 11.98 26.86
C ALA A 661 -33.33 13.14 25.84
N LEU A 662 -32.43 14.11 25.91
CA LEU A 662 -32.36 15.19 24.92
C LEU A 662 -31.97 14.64 23.52
N ALA A 663 -31.08 13.67 23.44
CA ALA A 663 -30.65 13.05 22.17
C ALA A 663 -31.76 12.19 21.53
N SER A 664 -32.78 11.71 22.32
CA SER A 664 -33.91 10.98 21.77
C SER A 664 -35.00 11.89 21.17
N VAL A 665 -34.93 13.21 21.41
CA VAL A 665 -35.87 14.19 20.86
C VAL A 665 -35.30 14.72 19.51
N ALA A 666 -35.92 14.33 18.41
CA ALA A 666 -35.40 14.56 17.05
C ALA A 666 -34.93 16.00 16.77
N PRO A 667 -35.68 17.10 17.06
CA PRO A 667 -35.18 18.45 16.79
C PRO A 667 -33.98 18.87 17.64
N LEU A 668 -33.91 18.37 18.89
CA LEU A 668 -32.77 18.66 19.78
C LEU A 668 -31.52 17.87 19.35
N ALA A 669 -31.69 16.62 18.95
CA ALA A 669 -30.63 15.80 18.37
C ALA A 669 -30.08 16.44 17.08
N ALA A 670 -30.94 16.90 16.17
CA ALA A 670 -30.54 17.58 14.94
C ALA A 670 -29.75 18.86 15.21
N ALA A 671 -30.23 19.69 16.17
CA ALA A 671 -29.49 20.88 16.59
C ALA A 671 -28.11 20.53 17.18
N GLY A 672 -28.03 19.52 18.06
CA GLY A 672 -26.79 19.02 18.64
C GLY A 672 -25.81 18.52 17.59
N LYS A 673 -26.25 17.73 16.60
CA LYS A 673 -25.46 17.27 15.45
C LYS A 673 -24.91 18.43 14.64
N ARG A 674 -25.77 19.40 14.29
CA ARG A 674 -25.35 20.58 13.52
C ARG A 674 -24.28 21.39 14.24
N LEU A 675 -24.45 21.64 15.54
CA LEU A 675 -23.45 22.36 16.35
C LEU A 675 -22.14 21.59 16.51
N GLY A 676 -22.24 20.25 16.63
CA GLY A 676 -21.09 19.36 16.77
C GLY A 676 -20.39 19.01 15.46
N GLY A 677 -20.90 19.43 14.29
CA GLY A 677 -20.35 19.04 12.99
C GLY A 677 -20.56 17.57 12.66
N ILE A 678 -21.61 16.94 13.21
CA ILE A 678 -21.96 15.53 13.04
C ILE A 678 -22.92 15.38 11.86
N ALA A 679 -22.75 14.33 11.06
CA ALA A 679 -23.62 13.99 9.95
C ALA A 679 -25.07 13.74 10.42
N SER A 680 -26.05 14.23 9.65
CA SER A 680 -27.47 14.10 9.95
C SER A 680 -27.94 12.66 10.01
N GLU A 681 -27.34 11.80 9.21
CA GLU A 681 -27.62 10.36 9.06
C GLU A 681 -27.14 9.53 10.26
N ARG A 682 -26.25 10.07 11.08
CA ARG A 682 -25.68 9.36 12.23
C ARG A 682 -26.52 9.53 13.49
N GLU A 683 -26.64 8.47 14.26
CA GLU A 683 -27.22 8.55 15.60
C GLU A 683 -26.16 8.93 16.63
N ILE A 684 -26.56 9.74 17.61
CA ILE A 684 -25.68 10.09 18.74
C ILE A 684 -25.58 8.86 19.65
N PRO A 685 -24.34 8.36 19.92
CA PRO A 685 -24.18 7.18 20.77
C PRO A 685 -24.75 7.39 22.18
N ARG A 686 -25.45 6.39 22.72
CA ARG A 686 -26.01 6.44 24.08
C ARG A 686 -24.90 6.43 25.12
N LEU A 687 -25.00 7.33 26.08
CA LEU A 687 -24.06 7.45 27.20
C LEU A 687 -24.44 6.48 28.30
N ALA A 688 -23.44 5.78 28.85
CA ALA A 688 -23.66 4.91 29.99
C ALA A 688 -23.99 5.74 31.23
N THR A 689 -25.15 5.42 31.87
CA THR A 689 -25.57 6.06 33.10
C THR A 689 -24.69 5.68 34.30
N ARG A 690 -24.02 4.53 34.20
CA ARG A 690 -23.05 4.04 35.18
C ARG A 690 -21.76 3.67 34.49
N THR A 691 -20.66 4.36 34.80
CA THR A 691 -19.34 4.13 34.17
C THR A 691 -18.72 2.81 34.62
N PHE A 692 -17.76 2.28 33.82
CA PHE A 692 -17.05 1.05 34.17
C PHE A 692 -16.31 1.20 35.53
N THR A 693 -15.55 2.28 35.74
CA THR A 693 -14.88 2.53 37.02
C THR A 693 -15.85 2.79 38.16
N GLY A 694 -17.05 3.31 37.87
CA GLY A 694 -18.14 3.44 38.84
C GLY A 694 -18.68 2.10 39.29
N TRP A 695 -18.77 1.13 38.38
CA TRP A 695 -19.10 -0.27 38.70
C TRP A 695 -17.98 -0.92 39.50
N TRP A 696 -16.72 -0.83 39.02
CA TRP A 696 -15.53 -1.40 39.66
C TRP A 696 -15.38 -1.06 41.13
N ARG A 697 -15.66 0.17 41.54
CA ARG A 697 -15.54 0.62 42.94
C ARG A 697 -16.57 0.05 43.88
N ARG A 698 -17.63 -0.55 43.38
CA ARG A 698 -18.77 -1.08 44.18
C ARG A 698 -18.83 -2.60 44.17
N ARG A 699 -18.00 -3.24 43.36
CA ARG A 699 -17.91 -4.69 43.35
C ARG A 699 -17.12 -5.16 44.54
N GLU A 700 -17.47 -6.33 45.04
CA GLU A 700 -16.61 -7.06 45.98
C GLU A 700 -15.43 -7.65 45.19
N PRO A 701 -14.16 -7.49 45.64
CA PRO A 701 -13.03 -8.14 45.00
C PRO A 701 -13.27 -9.66 45.03
N ALA A 702 -13.11 -10.33 43.90
CA ALA A 702 -12.97 -11.78 43.90
C ALA A 702 -11.77 -12.12 44.79
N GLY A 703 -11.96 -13.05 45.73
CA GLY A 703 -11.03 -13.33 46.86
C GLY A 703 -9.57 -13.42 46.45
N GLY A 704 -8.66 -13.06 47.33
CA GLY A 704 -7.23 -12.80 47.09
C GLY A 704 -6.45 -13.94 46.44
N GLY A 705 -6.61 -14.12 45.14
CA GLY A 705 -5.89 -15.08 44.31
C GLY A 705 -4.39 -14.76 44.27
N SER A 706 -3.57 -15.77 44.27
CA SER A 706 -2.09 -15.73 44.11
C SER A 706 -1.65 -15.46 42.65
N GLY A 707 -2.60 -15.16 41.76
CA GLY A 707 -2.36 -15.04 40.31
C GLY A 707 -1.55 -13.80 39.88
N THR A 708 -1.06 -13.82 38.67
CA THR A 708 -0.31 -12.73 38.04
C THR A 708 -1.12 -11.44 38.06
N LEU A 709 -0.51 -10.34 38.54
CA LEU A 709 -1.13 -9.03 38.54
C LEU A 709 -1.15 -8.45 37.13
N VAL A 710 -2.33 -8.09 36.62
CA VAL A 710 -2.53 -7.43 35.35
C VAL A 710 -3.30 -6.13 35.56
N VAL A 711 -3.01 -5.10 34.74
CA VAL A 711 -3.68 -3.80 34.84
C VAL A 711 -4.61 -3.62 33.65
N LEU A 712 -5.91 -3.55 33.88
CA LEU A 712 -6.89 -3.32 32.82
C LEU A 712 -7.04 -1.83 32.57
N TRP A 713 -6.84 -1.42 31.29
CA TRP A 713 -6.92 -0.04 30.84
C TRP A 713 -8.37 0.38 30.63
N PRO A 714 -8.89 1.37 31.38
CA PRO A 714 -10.25 1.86 31.20
C PRO A 714 -10.27 2.90 30.08
N ASP A 715 -10.30 2.46 28.82
CA ASP A 715 -10.41 3.36 27.68
C ASP A 715 -11.73 4.15 27.70
N THR A 716 -11.79 5.23 26.90
CA THR A 716 -12.93 6.15 26.90
C THR A 716 -14.26 5.46 26.50
N PHE A 717 -14.20 4.51 25.58
CA PHE A 717 -15.39 3.80 25.08
C PHE A 717 -15.91 2.78 26.11
N THR A 718 -15.02 1.96 26.64
CA THR A 718 -15.32 1.04 27.74
C THR A 718 -15.81 1.76 28.99
N GLU A 719 -15.19 2.92 29.33
CA GLU A 719 -15.57 3.67 30.52
C GLU A 719 -16.96 4.30 30.43
N HIS A 720 -17.32 4.90 29.26
CA HIS A 720 -18.46 5.80 29.17
C HIS A 720 -19.58 5.35 28.21
N LEU A 721 -19.31 4.42 27.28
CA LEU A 721 -20.23 4.01 26.24
C LEU A 721 -20.58 2.52 26.28
N SER A 722 -19.62 1.65 26.55
CA SER A 722 -19.79 0.19 26.60
C SER A 722 -19.20 -0.45 27.86
N PRO A 723 -19.67 -0.13 29.09
CA PRO A 723 -19.14 -0.70 30.33
C PRO A 723 -19.29 -2.21 30.44
N SER A 724 -20.19 -2.83 29.68
CA SER A 724 -20.38 -4.29 29.58
C SER A 724 -19.12 -5.01 29.14
N VAL A 725 -18.38 -4.46 28.16
CA VAL A 725 -17.13 -5.02 27.66
C VAL A 725 -16.08 -5.13 28.77
N GLY A 726 -15.89 -4.05 29.54
CA GLY A 726 -14.95 -4.04 30.66
C GLY A 726 -15.34 -5.02 31.78
N ARG A 727 -16.64 -5.14 32.08
CA ARG A 727 -17.14 -6.10 33.06
C ARG A 727 -16.93 -7.54 32.64
N ALA A 728 -17.23 -7.84 31.36
CA ALA A 728 -17.01 -9.16 30.77
C ALA A 728 -15.51 -9.54 30.76
N ALA A 729 -14.65 -8.60 30.38
CA ALA A 729 -13.20 -8.83 30.39
C ALA A 729 -12.66 -9.12 31.78
N VAL A 730 -13.10 -8.36 32.80
CA VAL A 730 -12.71 -8.62 34.20
C VAL A 730 -13.11 -10.04 34.62
N ARG A 731 -14.31 -10.47 34.28
CA ARG A 731 -14.82 -11.79 34.64
C ARG A 731 -13.98 -12.92 34.04
N VAL A 732 -13.71 -12.83 32.72
CA VAL A 732 -12.90 -13.85 32.02
C VAL A 732 -11.45 -13.88 32.55
N LEU A 733 -10.85 -12.70 32.78
CA LEU A 733 -9.49 -12.63 33.30
C LEU A 733 -9.38 -13.20 34.72
N GLU A 734 -10.39 -12.98 35.59
CA GLU A 734 -10.43 -13.54 36.93
C GLU A 734 -10.72 -15.06 36.92
N ASP A 735 -11.58 -15.56 36.04
CA ASP A 735 -11.77 -17.00 35.79
C ASP A 735 -10.48 -17.67 35.29
N ALA A 736 -9.69 -16.94 34.51
CA ALA A 736 -8.37 -17.38 34.09
C ALA A 736 -7.29 -17.33 35.21
N GLY A 737 -7.67 -17.00 36.44
CA GLY A 737 -6.78 -16.92 37.58
C GLY A 737 -5.91 -15.67 37.65
N LEU A 738 -6.18 -14.66 36.83
CA LEU A 738 -5.42 -13.40 36.83
C LEU A 738 -5.97 -12.43 37.88
N ARG A 739 -5.10 -11.71 38.54
CA ARG A 739 -5.47 -10.66 39.49
C ARG A 739 -5.59 -9.32 38.76
N VAL A 740 -6.80 -8.88 38.50
CA VAL A 740 -7.08 -7.64 37.76
C VAL A 740 -7.01 -6.42 38.67
N ALA A 741 -6.32 -5.38 38.21
CA ALA A 741 -6.31 -4.06 38.85
C ALA A 741 -6.61 -2.97 37.81
N LEU A 742 -7.02 -1.79 38.28
CA LEU A 742 -7.12 -0.61 37.41
C LEU A 742 -5.91 0.33 37.64
N PRO A 743 -5.57 1.22 36.67
CA PRO A 743 -4.52 2.22 36.87
C PRO A 743 -4.75 3.01 38.17
N PRO A 744 -3.67 3.32 38.93
CA PRO A 744 -3.79 4.05 40.17
C PRO A 744 -4.38 5.43 39.93
N THR A 745 -5.36 5.81 40.73
CA THR A 745 -5.77 7.20 40.86
C THR A 745 -4.77 7.92 41.79
N LEU A 746 -4.14 8.98 41.34
CA LEU A 746 -3.28 9.80 42.20
C LEU A 746 -4.08 10.31 43.39
N LEU A 747 -3.91 9.66 44.51
CA LEU A 747 -4.19 10.25 45.80
C LEU A 747 -2.98 11.17 46.11
N VAL A 748 -3.14 12.47 45.97
CA VAL A 748 -2.17 13.43 46.49
C VAL A 748 -2.24 13.28 48.02
N ARG A 749 -1.33 12.49 48.59
CA ARG A 749 -1.02 12.56 50.01
C ARG A 749 -0.32 13.91 50.24
N GLY A 750 -1.06 14.91 50.67
CA GLY A 750 -0.53 16.18 51.09
C GLY A 750 0.37 15.98 52.30
N GLY A 751 1.69 16.04 52.07
CA GLY A 751 2.66 16.35 53.08
C GLY A 751 2.87 17.86 53.05
N GLY A 752 2.38 18.58 54.03
CA GLY A 752 2.66 20.00 54.22
C GLY A 752 1.47 20.77 54.78
N ILE A 753 1.48 20.94 56.08
CA ILE A 753 0.59 21.84 56.84
C ILE A 753 0.94 23.27 56.40
N GLY A 754 0.06 23.93 55.58
CA GLY A 754 0.28 25.34 55.28
C GLY A 754 -0.46 25.93 54.04
N ALA A 755 -1.13 25.16 53.20
CA ALA A 755 -1.90 25.70 52.07
C ALA A 755 -3.39 25.76 52.39
N GLY A 756 -3.97 26.97 52.33
CA GLY A 756 -5.32 27.27 52.74
C GLY A 756 -6.38 26.31 52.17
N ARG A 757 -7.37 25.95 52.97
CA ARG A 757 -8.46 24.95 52.72
C ARG A 757 -9.11 25.02 51.32
N ARG A 758 -9.13 26.20 50.67
CA ARG A 758 -9.68 26.34 49.29
C ARG A 758 -8.76 25.77 48.22
N ARG A 759 -7.42 25.90 48.34
CA ARG A 759 -6.44 25.31 47.41
C ARG A 759 -6.37 23.79 47.57
N ALA A 760 -6.46 23.28 48.80
CA ALA A 760 -6.49 21.85 49.08
C ALA A 760 -7.78 21.20 48.57
N ALA A 761 -8.95 21.86 48.66
CA ALA A 761 -10.21 21.36 48.09
C ALA A 761 -10.18 21.36 46.55
N LEU A 762 -9.59 22.38 45.92
CA LEU A 762 -9.44 22.42 44.45
C LEU A 762 -8.43 21.38 43.94
N ALA A 763 -7.33 21.17 44.69
CA ALA A 763 -6.35 20.12 44.40
C ALA A 763 -6.91 18.71 44.58
N LEU A 764 -7.75 18.49 45.62
CA LEU A 764 -8.50 17.22 45.81
C LEU A 764 -9.56 16.97 44.72
N LEU A 765 -10.23 18.03 44.27
CA LEU A 765 -11.20 17.94 43.14
C LEU A 765 -10.49 17.65 41.80
N THR A 766 -9.29 18.21 41.60
CA THR A 766 -8.50 17.97 40.38
C THR A 766 -7.79 16.61 40.42
N ALA A 767 -7.25 16.19 41.55
CA ALA A 767 -6.55 14.92 41.74
C ALA A 767 -7.50 13.70 41.68
N ARG A 768 -8.72 13.80 42.25
CA ARG A 768 -9.76 12.75 42.11
C ARG A 768 -10.25 12.51 40.69
N ARG A 769 -9.85 13.36 39.71
CA ARG A 769 -10.33 13.33 38.30
C ARG A 769 -9.23 13.00 37.30
N ALA A 770 -8.00 12.71 37.71
CA ALA A 770 -6.95 12.31 36.79
C ALA A 770 -7.18 10.86 36.30
N ARG A 771 -7.47 10.68 35.02
CA ARG A 771 -7.65 9.39 34.37
C ARG A 771 -6.68 9.24 33.20
N VAL A 772 -6.25 8.02 32.96
CA VAL A 772 -5.44 7.65 31.79
C VAL A 772 -6.19 7.87 30.48
N CYS A 773 -5.47 8.15 29.41
CA CYS A 773 -6.02 8.30 28.07
C CYS A 773 -4.91 8.01 27.04
N CYS A 774 -5.22 7.27 25.97
CA CYS A 774 -4.29 6.96 24.89
C CYS A 774 -4.01 8.15 23.94
N GLY A 775 -4.78 9.23 24.02
CA GLY A 775 -4.59 10.43 23.21
C GLY A 775 -5.15 10.37 21.78
N LEU A 776 -5.61 9.21 21.30
CA LEU A 776 -5.97 8.97 19.91
C LEU A 776 -6.93 10.00 19.30
N THR A 777 -7.99 10.41 20.01
CA THR A 777 -8.96 11.37 19.48
C THR A 777 -8.37 12.77 19.24
N TYR A 778 -7.34 13.13 19.99
CA TYR A 778 -6.58 14.37 19.78
C TYR A 778 -5.62 14.23 18.61
N VAL A 779 -4.96 13.05 18.49
CA VAL A 779 -4.05 12.72 17.40
C VAL A 779 -4.81 12.73 16.07
N SER A 780 -5.92 12.00 15.95
CA SER A 780 -6.70 11.89 14.71
C SER A 780 -7.22 13.23 14.18
N THR A 781 -7.37 14.22 15.06
CA THR A 781 -7.79 15.58 14.71
C THR A 781 -6.64 16.60 14.68
N GLY A 782 -5.37 16.15 14.74
CA GLY A 782 -4.18 17.03 14.70
C GLY A 782 -4.05 17.98 15.88
N GLN A 783 -4.55 17.63 17.08
CA GLN A 783 -4.39 18.42 18.30
C GLN A 783 -3.17 17.93 19.11
N LEU A 784 -1.99 17.87 18.45
CA LEU A 784 -0.82 17.14 18.97
C LEU A 784 -0.26 17.71 20.27
N ASP A 785 -0.22 19.03 20.47
CA ASP A 785 0.19 19.62 21.77
C ASP A 785 -0.73 19.19 22.90
N HIS A 786 -2.01 19.03 22.61
CA HIS A 786 -2.97 18.55 23.60
C HIS A 786 -2.77 17.06 23.87
N ALA A 787 -2.53 16.27 22.82
CA ALA A 787 -2.21 14.86 22.94
C ALA A 787 -0.94 14.66 23.80
N ARG A 788 0.15 15.38 23.54
CA ARG A 788 1.40 15.33 24.33
C ARG A 788 1.16 15.61 25.81
N ARG A 789 0.39 16.65 26.14
CA ARG A 789 0.04 16.97 27.54
C ARG A 789 -0.76 15.88 28.22
N VAL A 790 -1.72 15.28 27.51
CA VAL A 790 -2.54 14.17 28.02
C VAL A 790 -1.69 12.92 28.21
N LEU A 791 -0.83 12.60 27.26
CA LEU A 791 0.06 11.44 27.30
C LEU A 791 1.11 11.55 28.42
N ARG A 792 1.79 12.72 28.61
CA ARG A 792 2.71 12.93 29.72
C ARG A 792 2.01 12.71 31.07
N ARG A 793 0.80 13.25 31.23
CA ARG A 793 0.00 13.00 32.43
C ARG A 793 -0.36 11.54 32.60
N THR A 794 -0.64 10.82 31.50
CA THR A 794 -0.88 9.38 31.52
C THR A 794 0.37 8.63 32.00
N LEU A 795 1.56 8.99 31.51
CA LEU A 795 2.84 8.41 31.98
C LEU A 795 3.06 8.63 33.49
N ASP A 796 2.76 9.82 33.99
CA ASP A 796 2.86 10.13 35.45
C ASP A 796 1.92 9.21 36.27
N LEU A 797 0.70 8.95 35.76
CA LEU A 797 -0.24 8.07 36.43
C LEU A 797 0.18 6.60 36.37
N MET A 798 0.80 6.18 35.27
CA MET A 798 1.22 4.81 35.03
C MET A 798 2.58 4.45 35.64
N GLU A 799 3.34 5.42 36.09
CA GLU A 799 4.68 5.20 36.66
C GLU A 799 4.75 4.09 37.74
N PRO A 800 3.81 3.99 38.70
CA PRO A 800 3.83 2.87 39.65
C PRO A 800 3.61 1.50 38.99
N VAL A 801 2.79 1.43 37.94
CA VAL A 801 2.53 0.20 37.16
C VAL A 801 3.78 -0.20 36.39
N LEU A 802 4.44 0.78 35.75
CA LEU A 802 5.66 0.55 34.99
C LEU A 802 6.84 0.09 35.87
N ARG A 803 6.95 0.64 37.11
CA ARG A 803 7.96 0.18 38.06
C ARG A 803 7.69 -1.23 38.57
N ALA A 804 6.40 -1.61 38.70
CA ALA A 804 6.00 -2.96 39.08
C ALA A 804 6.16 -3.99 37.95
N GLY A 805 6.46 -3.58 36.72
CA GLY A 805 6.56 -4.46 35.56
C GLY A 805 5.24 -5.14 35.19
N ALA A 806 4.08 -4.60 35.63
CA ALA A 806 2.80 -5.22 35.38
C ALA A 806 2.33 -4.98 33.94
N PRO A 807 1.81 -6.00 33.23
CA PRO A 807 1.25 -5.84 31.88
C PRO A 807 -0.03 -5.00 31.91
N VAL A 808 -0.23 -4.24 30.85
CA VAL A 808 -1.37 -3.34 30.67
C VAL A 808 -2.28 -3.87 29.57
N ILE A 809 -3.43 -4.41 29.96
CA ILE A 809 -4.42 -4.97 29.04
C ILE A 809 -5.29 -3.86 28.47
N VAL A 810 -5.36 -3.73 27.17
CA VAL A 810 -6.18 -2.72 26.48
C VAL A 810 -7.20 -3.43 25.61
N LEU A 811 -8.51 -3.19 25.87
CA LEU A 811 -9.61 -3.86 25.19
C LEU A 811 -9.94 -3.24 23.83
N GLU A 812 -9.85 -1.92 23.73
CA GLU A 812 -10.11 -1.22 22.47
C GLU A 812 -8.87 -1.25 21.55
N PRO A 813 -8.92 -1.95 20.38
CA PRO A 813 -7.74 -2.11 19.53
C PRO A 813 -7.13 -0.79 19.06
N SER A 814 -7.96 0.23 18.84
CA SER A 814 -7.47 1.55 18.42
C SER A 814 -6.67 2.25 19.53
N CYS A 815 -7.05 2.08 20.80
CA CYS A 815 -6.28 2.58 21.93
C CYS A 815 -4.98 1.80 22.13
N ALA A 816 -4.99 0.48 21.98
CA ALA A 816 -3.80 -0.36 22.05
C ALA A 816 -2.77 0.03 20.99
N ALA A 817 -3.22 0.19 19.74
CA ALA A 817 -2.37 0.61 18.64
C ALA A 817 -1.75 1.99 18.87
N SER A 818 -2.54 2.98 19.34
CA SER A 818 -2.03 4.32 19.63
C SER A 818 -1.00 4.32 20.77
N LEU A 819 -1.18 3.51 21.80
CA LEU A 819 -0.19 3.37 22.88
C LEU A 819 1.09 2.65 22.41
N ARG A 820 1.00 1.73 21.44
CA ARG A 820 2.17 1.04 20.88
C ARG A 820 2.93 1.87 19.84
N THR A 821 2.26 2.80 19.14
CA THR A 821 2.86 3.57 18.03
C THR A 821 2.91 5.07 18.28
N ASP A 822 1.75 5.74 18.46
CA ASP A 822 1.70 7.21 18.54
C ASP A 822 2.35 7.74 19.83
N LEU A 823 2.21 7.03 20.94
CA LEU A 823 2.80 7.44 22.23
C LEU A 823 4.34 7.56 22.17
N PRO A 824 5.10 6.51 21.77
CA PRO A 824 6.55 6.61 21.73
C PRO A 824 7.05 7.58 20.65
N GLU A 825 6.31 7.76 19.55
CA GLU A 825 6.68 8.72 18.51
C GLU A 825 6.42 10.18 18.90
N LEU A 826 5.36 10.47 19.67
CA LEU A 826 5.05 11.82 20.15
C LEU A 826 5.88 12.23 21.38
N LEU A 827 6.31 11.28 22.19
CA LEU A 827 7.09 11.50 23.41
C LEU A 827 8.41 10.72 23.34
N HIS A 828 9.10 10.83 22.21
CA HIS A 828 10.39 10.16 21.95
C HIS A 828 11.50 10.58 22.92
N ASP A 829 11.33 11.73 23.57
CA ASP A 829 12.19 12.27 24.62
C ASP A 829 11.94 11.68 26.02
N ASP A 830 10.84 10.92 26.22
CA ASP A 830 10.48 10.33 27.51
C ASP A 830 10.61 8.80 27.49
N PRO A 831 11.61 8.20 28.17
CA PRO A 831 11.83 6.74 28.14
C PRO A 831 10.66 5.94 28.74
N ARG A 832 9.77 6.57 29.51
CA ARG A 832 8.56 5.92 30.02
C ARG A 832 7.58 5.60 28.91
N ALA A 833 7.60 6.36 27.79
CA ALA A 833 6.76 6.11 26.64
C ALA A 833 7.07 4.74 26.01
N ALA A 834 8.33 4.42 25.81
CA ALA A 834 8.76 3.11 25.31
C ALA A 834 8.40 1.98 26.28
N ARG A 835 8.59 2.20 27.62
CA ARG A 835 8.21 1.21 28.65
C ARG A 835 6.71 0.93 28.65
N LEU A 836 5.87 1.97 28.55
CA LEU A 836 4.42 1.77 28.50
C LEU A 836 4.00 1.08 27.20
N SER A 837 4.57 1.47 26.06
CA SER A 837 4.34 0.82 24.79
C SER A 837 4.62 -0.69 24.84
N ALA A 838 5.75 -1.09 25.42
CA ALA A 838 6.14 -2.50 25.58
C ALA A 838 5.25 -3.27 26.59
N ALA A 839 4.70 -2.59 27.59
CA ALA A 839 3.82 -3.20 28.60
C ALA A 839 2.38 -3.43 28.09
N VAL A 840 1.97 -2.78 26.99
CA VAL A 840 0.61 -2.92 26.41
C VAL A 840 0.44 -4.28 25.75
N VAL A 841 -0.60 -4.99 26.14
CA VAL A 841 -1.04 -6.27 25.55
C VAL A 841 -2.53 -6.23 25.22
N THR A 842 -2.96 -6.98 24.18
CA THR A 842 -4.38 -7.20 23.90
C THR A 842 -5.01 -8.16 24.91
N PHE A 843 -6.31 -8.30 24.86
CA PHE A 843 -7.04 -9.24 25.73
C PHE A 843 -6.60 -10.69 25.48
N ALA A 844 -6.50 -11.10 24.23
CA ALA A 844 -6.08 -12.45 23.86
C ALA A 844 -4.59 -12.68 24.15
N GLU A 845 -3.70 -11.71 23.86
CA GLU A 845 -2.29 -11.79 24.23
C GLU A 845 -2.09 -11.98 25.74
N ALA A 846 -2.91 -11.29 26.55
CA ALA A 846 -2.84 -11.40 28.00
C ALA A 846 -3.19 -12.81 28.49
N LEU A 847 -4.27 -13.40 28.01
CA LEU A 847 -4.69 -14.76 28.34
C LEU A 847 -3.61 -15.77 27.90
N GLN A 848 -3.13 -15.67 26.68
CA GLN A 848 -2.10 -16.56 26.14
C GLN A 848 -0.79 -16.51 26.94
N ARG A 849 -0.33 -15.31 27.34
CA ARG A 849 0.98 -15.11 27.99
C ARG A 849 0.95 -15.37 29.49
N TYR A 850 -0.13 -14.96 30.16
CA TYR A 850 -0.18 -14.92 31.62
C TYR A 850 -1.14 -15.95 32.24
N ALA A 851 -1.94 -16.63 31.40
CA ALA A 851 -2.79 -17.75 31.80
C ALA A 851 -2.71 -18.91 30.78
N PRO A 852 -1.51 -19.42 30.46
CA PRO A 852 -1.30 -20.37 29.33
C PRO A 852 -2.01 -21.73 29.57
N HIS A 853 -2.36 -22.06 30.83
CA HIS A 853 -3.05 -23.29 31.18
C HIS A 853 -4.58 -23.15 31.28
N TRP A 854 -5.09 -21.90 31.10
CA TRP A 854 -6.53 -21.67 31.12
C TRP A 854 -7.16 -22.16 29.83
N THR A 855 -8.25 -22.89 29.96
CA THR A 855 -9.06 -23.34 28.82
C THR A 855 -10.27 -22.44 28.68
N PRO A 856 -10.48 -21.77 27.54
CA PRO A 856 -11.67 -20.96 27.34
C PRO A 856 -12.95 -21.81 27.40
N PRO A 857 -14.10 -21.22 27.81
CA PRO A 857 -15.37 -21.92 27.75
C PRO A 857 -15.75 -22.18 26.29
N ALA A 858 -16.34 -23.36 26.04
CA ALA A 858 -16.83 -23.73 24.71
C ALA A 858 -18.02 -22.87 24.30
N VAL A 859 -17.95 -22.31 23.11
CA VAL A 859 -19.03 -21.55 22.47
C VAL A 859 -19.65 -22.34 21.32
N ASP A 860 -18.83 -23.07 20.56
CA ASP A 860 -19.21 -23.99 19.46
C ASP A 860 -20.20 -23.40 18.47
N ARG A 861 -19.90 -22.20 17.96
CA ARG A 861 -20.75 -21.46 17.02
C ARG A 861 -19.95 -20.87 15.88
N PRO A 862 -20.55 -20.72 14.69
CA PRO A 862 -19.94 -19.96 13.63
C PRO A 862 -19.76 -18.49 14.01
N VAL A 863 -18.73 -17.85 13.48
CA VAL A 863 -18.42 -16.43 13.70
C VAL A 863 -18.42 -15.68 12.36
N ALA A 864 -18.97 -14.47 12.35
CA ALA A 864 -18.84 -13.49 11.28
C ALA A 864 -18.57 -12.11 11.90
N GLY A 865 -18.18 -11.13 11.09
CA GLY A 865 -17.85 -9.80 11.56
C GLY A 865 -16.51 -9.34 11.03
N GLN A 866 -15.74 -8.55 11.82
CA GLN A 866 -14.53 -7.92 11.30
C GLN A 866 -13.37 -7.92 12.28
N THR A 867 -12.19 -8.26 11.79
CA THR A 867 -10.92 -7.91 12.46
C THR A 867 -10.73 -6.40 12.41
N HIS A 868 -10.53 -5.76 13.55
CA HIS A 868 -10.38 -4.31 13.62
C HIS A 868 -9.15 -3.83 12.82
N CYS A 869 -9.29 -2.76 12.04
CA CYS A 869 -8.22 -2.26 11.16
C CYS A 869 -6.90 -1.96 11.90
N HIS A 870 -6.95 -1.37 13.10
CA HIS A 870 -5.74 -1.14 13.92
C HIS A 870 -5.17 -2.45 14.50
N GLN A 871 -5.99 -3.46 14.72
CA GLN A 871 -5.51 -4.78 15.11
C GLN A 871 -4.72 -5.41 13.96
N HIS A 872 -5.29 -5.45 12.77
CA HIS A 872 -4.58 -5.91 11.57
C HIS A 872 -3.27 -5.14 11.36
N ALA A 873 -3.31 -3.80 11.40
CA ALA A 873 -2.20 -2.94 11.02
C ALA A 873 -1.04 -2.87 12.04
N VAL A 874 -1.30 -3.09 13.33
CA VAL A 874 -0.32 -2.80 14.40
C VAL A 874 -0.17 -3.94 15.40
N LEU A 875 -1.27 -4.60 15.79
CA LEU A 875 -1.28 -5.53 16.93
C LEU A 875 -1.06 -6.98 16.51
N GLY A 876 -1.53 -7.34 15.31
CA GLY A 876 -1.61 -8.73 14.84
C GLY A 876 -2.89 -9.43 15.33
N ASP A 877 -3.32 -10.47 14.63
CA ASP A 877 -4.57 -11.20 14.84
C ASP A 877 -4.35 -12.64 15.37
N THR A 878 -3.13 -13.12 15.37
CA THR A 878 -2.83 -14.52 15.70
C THR A 878 -3.29 -14.94 17.10
N PRO A 879 -3.06 -14.14 18.18
CA PRO A 879 -3.54 -14.51 19.50
C PRO A 879 -5.07 -14.60 19.60
N ASP A 880 -5.76 -13.64 18.96
CA ASP A 880 -7.23 -13.57 18.96
C ASP A 880 -7.85 -14.72 18.17
N ARG A 881 -7.24 -15.09 17.01
CA ARG A 881 -7.66 -16.25 16.22
C ARG A 881 -7.52 -17.56 17.00
N ARG A 882 -6.37 -17.79 17.62
CA ARG A 882 -6.14 -18.98 18.45
C ARG A 882 -7.12 -19.07 19.62
N LEU A 883 -7.45 -17.93 20.23
CA LEU A 883 -8.42 -17.90 21.31
C LEU A 883 -9.84 -18.22 20.82
N ARG A 884 -10.24 -17.71 19.65
CA ARG A 884 -11.51 -18.06 19.00
C ARG A 884 -11.60 -19.54 18.66
N GLU A 885 -10.55 -20.07 18.01
CA GLU A 885 -10.46 -21.51 17.67
C GLU A 885 -10.55 -22.41 18.92
N ALA A 886 -9.83 -22.06 19.99
CA ALA A 886 -9.87 -22.79 21.26
C ALA A 886 -11.24 -22.74 21.95
N ALA A 887 -12.04 -21.69 21.70
CA ALA A 887 -13.41 -21.57 22.20
C ALA A 887 -14.45 -22.23 21.27
N GLY A 888 -14.06 -22.90 20.19
CA GLY A 888 -14.96 -23.53 19.23
C GLY A 888 -15.68 -22.55 18.30
N LEU A 889 -15.18 -21.30 18.18
CA LEU A 889 -15.67 -20.32 17.22
C LEU A 889 -15.08 -20.62 15.83
N THR A 890 -15.94 -21.01 14.89
CA THR A 890 -15.55 -21.43 13.55
C THR A 890 -15.84 -20.35 12.51
N GLY A 891 -14.94 -20.19 11.53
CA GLY A 891 -15.06 -19.21 10.44
C GLY A 891 -14.04 -18.08 10.53
N GLU A 892 -13.96 -17.30 9.47
CA GLU A 892 -13.01 -16.19 9.30
C GLU A 892 -13.73 -14.84 9.51
N LEU A 893 -13.05 -13.90 10.14
CA LEU A 893 -13.50 -12.52 10.20
C LEU A 893 -13.10 -11.77 8.94
N SER A 894 -13.97 -10.90 8.44
CA SER A 894 -13.66 -10.06 7.28
C SER A 894 -12.49 -9.10 7.57
N GLY A 895 -11.75 -8.76 6.54
CA GLY A 895 -10.77 -7.67 6.54
C GLY A 895 -11.41 -6.30 6.31
N GLY A 896 -10.67 -5.40 5.67
CA GLY A 896 -11.14 -4.07 5.32
C GLY A 896 -11.28 -3.12 6.51
N CYS A 897 -12.12 -2.10 6.32
CA CYS A 897 -12.42 -1.10 7.36
C CYS A 897 -13.93 -0.95 7.50
N CYS A 898 -14.44 -0.87 8.73
CA CYS A 898 -15.85 -0.62 8.97
C CYS A 898 -16.34 0.76 8.48
N GLY A 899 -15.43 1.65 8.10
CA GLY A 899 -15.77 2.97 7.59
C GLY A 899 -16.09 4.02 8.66
N LEU A 900 -16.34 3.65 9.92
CA LEU A 900 -16.62 4.62 10.97
C LEU A 900 -15.37 5.30 11.51
N ALA A 901 -14.31 4.52 11.78
CA ALA A 901 -12.97 4.99 12.14
C ALA A 901 -12.95 6.19 13.11
N GLY A 902 -13.52 6.01 14.29
CA GLY A 902 -13.58 7.05 15.31
C GLY A 902 -14.47 8.25 14.92
N ASN A 903 -13.87 9.41 14.71
CA ASN A 903 -14.57 10.63 14.33
C ASN A 903 -15.01 10.64 12.85
N PHE A 904 -14.23 10.00 11.97
CA PHE A 904 -14.39 10.11 10.52
C PHE A 904 -15.83 9.89 10.02
N GLY A 905 -16.43 8.75 10.32
CA GLY A 905 -17.78 8.40 9.84
C GLY A 905 -18.89 9.19 10.50
N PHE A 906 -18.61 9.95 11.55
CA PHE A 906 -19.57 10.87 12.18
C PHE A 906 -19.48 12.29 11.59
N GLU A 907 -18.39 12.65 10.92
CA GLU A 907 -18.22 14.00 10.37
C GLU A 907 -19.20 14.27 9.23
N LYS A 908 -19.67 15.53 9.16
CA LYS A 908 -20.55 15.97 8.08
C LYS A 908 -19.86 15.82 6.73
N GLY A 909 -20.52 15.18 5.76
CA GLY A 909 -19.98 14.91 4.42
C GLY A 909 -19.30 13.57 4.24
N HIS A 910 -18.96 12.84 5.33
CA HIS A 910 -18.24 11.57 5.24
C HIS A 910 -19.12 10.32 5.23
N PHE A 911 -20.44 10.46 5.47
CA PHE A 911 -21.35 9.31 5.63
C PHE A 911 -21.34 8.37 4.42
N VAL A 912 -21.37 8.92 3.19
CA VAL A 912 -21.40 8.12 1.96
C VAL A 912 -20.15 7.24 1.84
N VAL A 913 -18.96 7.83 2.03
CA VAL A 913 -17.68 7.09 2.00
C VAL A 913 -17.60 6.09 3.15
N SER A 914 -18.06 6.48 4.34
CA SER A 914 -18.10 5.59 5.50
C SER A 914 -18.98 4.36 5.24
N LYS A 915 -20.15 4.54 4.62
CA LYS A 915 -21.05 3.44 4.24
C LYS A 915 -20.42 2.56 3.15
N ALA A 916 -19.85 3.17 2.10
CA ALA A 916 -19.19 2.42 1.03
C ALA A 916 -18.06 1.53 1.55
N CYS A 917 -17.24 2.02 2.49
CA CYS A 917 -16.21 1.19 3.13
C CYS A 917 -16.79 0.00 3.92
N ALA A 918 -17.92 0.17 4.58
CA ALA A 918 -18.58 -0.92 5.31
C ALA A 918 -19.19 -1.96 4.36
N GLU A 919 -19.74 -1.52 3.23
CA GLU A 919 -20.34 -2.38 2.19
C GLU A 919 -19.31 -3.23 1.44
N GLU A 920 -18.02 -2.90 1.56
CA GLU A 920 -16.97 -3.64 0.86
C GLU A 920 -16.81 -5.08 1.38
N GLN A 921 -16.78 -5.28 2.69
CA GLN A 921 -16.61 -6.60 3.32
C GLN A 921 -17.51 -6.82 4.54
N LEU A 922 -17.58 -5.85 5.47
CA LEU A 922 -18.24 -6.04 6.76
C LEU A 922 -19.74 -6.32 6.64
N LEU A 923 -20.47 -5.48 5.94
CA LEU A 923 -21.92 -5.63 5.84
C LEU A 923 -22.33 -6.86 5.02
N PRO A 924 -21.68 -7.19 3.88
CA PRO A 924 -21.94 -8.45 3.19
C PRO A 924 -21.70 -9.68 4.08
N SER A 925 -20.55 -9.75 4.78
CA SER A 925 -20.22 -10.90 5.64
C SER A 925 -21.25 -11.15 6.74
N VAL A 926 -21.89 -10.08 7.24
CA VAL A 926 -22.91 -10.18 8.29
C VAL A 926 -24.30 -10.53 7.70
N ARG A 927 -24.65 -10.03 6.53
CA ARG A 927 -25.91 -10.36 5.83
C ARG A 927 -25.98 -11.81 5.37
N GLU A 928 -24.86 -12.36 4.95
CA GLU A 928 -24.71 -13.75 4.50
C GLU A 928 -24.59 -14.75 5.66
N ALA A 929 -24.40 -14.27 6.88
CA ALA A 929 -24.18 -15.09 8.05
C ALA A 929 -25.47 -15.82 8.49
N PRO A 930 -25.42 -17.14 8.79
CA PRO A 930 -26.55 -17.88 9.36
C PRO A 930 -27.06 -17.28 10.69
N ALA A 931 -28.33 -17.47 11.00
CA ALA A 931 -28.99 -16.86 12.17
C ALA A 931 -28.33 -17.16 13.53
N GLN A 932 -27.65 -18.32 13.67
CA GLN A 932 -26.93 -18.73 14.89
C GLN A 932 -25.52 -18.17 14.99
N THR A 933 -25.05 -17.42 13.99
CA THR A 933 -23.69 -16.89 13.93
C THR A 933 -23.44 -15.82 15.00
N VAL A 934 -22.29 -15.87 15.66
CA VAL A 934 -21.84 -14.82 16.57
C VAL A 934 -21.26 -13.68 15.75
N ILE A 935 -21.85 -12.49 15.84
CA ILE A 935 -21.30 -11.31 15.16
C ILE A 935 -20.25 -10.65 16.07
N LEU A 936 -18.98 -10.80 15.67
CA LEU A 936 -17.81 -10.39 16.45
C LEU A 936 -17.19 -9.12 15.90
N ALA A 937 -16.97 -8.15 16.77
CA ALA A 937 -16.30 -6.89 16.47
C ALA A 937 -15.72 -6.27 17.75
N ASP A 938 -14.42 -6.34 17.97
CA ASP A 938 -13.80 -5.87 19.21
C ASP A 938 -13.74 -4.34 19.31
N GLY A 939 -13.60 -3.63 18.17
CA GLY A 939 -13.60 -2.17 18.16
C GLY A 939 -14.97 -1.55 18.36
N TYR A 940 -15.04 -0.49 19.16
CA TYR A 940 -16.27 0.28 19.38
C TYR A 940 -16.85 0.84 18.08
N SER A 941 -15.98 1.36 17.19
CA SER A 941 -16.40 1.87 15.88
C SER A 941 -17.08 0.80 15.02
N CYS A 942 -16.56 -0.42 14.97
CA CYS A 942 -17.14 -1.52 14.20
C CYS A 942 -18.51 -1.91 14.77
N ARG A 943 -18.65 -2.02 16.10
CA ARG A 943 -19.96 -2.31 16.75
C ARG A 943 -21.00 -1.24 16.46
N THR A 944 -20.60 0.04 16.55
CA THR A 944 -21.50 1.17 16.24
C THR A 944 -21.92 1.17 14.77
N GLN A 945 -21.01 0.85 13.85
CA GLN A 945 -21.33 0.78 12.43
C GLN A 945 -22.33 -0.34 12.11
N LEU A 946 -22.14 -1.52 12.70
CA LEU A 946 -23.07 -2.64 12.59
C LEU A 946 -24.46 -2.30 13.13
N GLU A 947 -24.52 -1.67 14.29
CA GLU A 947 -25.78 -1.25 14.92
C GLU A 947 -26.54 -0.24 14.04
N GLN A 948 -25.83 0.80 13.54
CA GLN A 948 -26.47 1.88 12.77
C GLN A 948 -26.81 1.52 11.33
N LEU A 949 -26.03 0.65 10.66
CA LEU A 949 -26.25 0.34 9.26
C LEU A 949 -26.93 -1.02 9.00
N ALA A 950 -26.76 -1.99 9.90
CA ALA A 950 -27.33 -3.34 9.77
C ALA A 950 -28.39 -3.67 10.84
N GLY A 951 -28.56 -2.84 11.86
CA GLY A 951 -29.42 -3.14 12.99
C GLY A 951 -28.96 -4.35 13.82
N VAL A 952 -27.70 -4.76 13.66
CA VAL A 952 -27.12 -5.96 14.28
C VAL A 952 -26.20 -5.57 15.42
N ARG A 953 -26.35 -6.23 16.55
CA ARG A 953 -25.47 -6.04 17.71
C ARG A 953 -24.15 -6.80 17.54
N GLY A 954 -23.07 -6.10 17.21
CA GLY A 954 -21.72 -6.64 17.29
C GLY A 954 -21.26 -6.83 18.74
N ARG A 955 -20.50 -7.87 19.02
CA ARG A 955 -20.02 -8.25 20.36
C ARG A 955 -18.51 -8.23 20.44
N HIS A 956 -17.96 -7.85 21.57
CA HIS A 956 -16.54 -8.03 21.88
C HIS A 956 -16.26 -9.49 22.27
N LEU A 957 -15.10 -10.06 21.93
CA LEU A 957 -14.74 -11.45 22.27
C LEU A 957 -14.88 -11.74 23.78
N ALA A 958 -14.51 -10.80 24.63
CA ALA A 958 -14.68 -10.90 26.08
C ALA A 958 -16.16 -11.07 26.51
N GLU A 959 -17.12 -10.43 25.82
CA GLU A 959 -18.55 -10.58 26.10
C GLU A 959 -19.06 -11.97 25.72
N VAL A 960 -18.55 -12.52 24.61
CA VAL A 960 -18.91 -13.86 24.13
C VAL A 960 -18.41 -14.93 25.11
N LEU A 961 -17.15 -14.83 25.54
CA LEU A 961 -16.56 -15.79 26.49
C LEU A 961 -17.20 -15.67 27.90
N ALA A 962 -17.49 -14.45 28.38
CA ALA A 962 -18.13 -14.24 29.66
C ALA A 962 -19.55 -14.84 29.71
N GLU A 963 -20.32 -14.75 28.61
CA GLU A 963 -21.64 -15.38 28.52
C GLU A 963 -21.52 -16.93 28.50
N ALA A 964 -20.52 -17.46 27.81
CA ALA A 964 -20.28 -18.92 27.81
C ALA A 964 -19.88 -19.44 29.18
N LEU A 965 -19.19 -18.67 30.02
CA LEU A 965 -18.91 -19.01 31.43
C LEU A 965 -20.20 -19.11 32.23
N ASP A 966 -21.21 -18.24 32.00
CA ASP A 966 -22.51 -18.32 32.65
C ASP A 966 -23.24 -19.63 32.34
N HIS A 967 -23.19 -20.07 31.08
CA HIS A 967 -23.87 -21.29 30.62
C HIS A 967 -23.14 -22.59 31.06
N SER A 968 -21.83 -22.55 31.25
CA SER A 968 -21.03 -23.72 31.67
C SER A 968 -21.06 -24.02 33.18
N GLY A 969 -21.79 -23.23 33.97
CA GLY A 969 -21.88 -23.42 35.43
C GLY A 969 -20.59 -23.04 36.17
N ARG A 970 -19.58 -22.48 35.49
CA ARG A 970 -18.36 -21.89 36.09
C ARG A 970 -18.63 -20.53 36.72
N SER A 971 -19.82 -20.30 37.26
CA SER A 971 -20.09 -19.17 38.14
C SER A 971 -19.34 -19.36 39.44
N ALA A 972 -18.69 -18.28 39.90
CA ALA A 972 -17.98 -18.23 41.16
C ALA A 972 -18.69 -18.98 42.24
N GLY A 973 -18.05 -20.00 42.82
CA GLY A 973 -18.61 -20.76 43.91
C GLY A 973 -19.05 -19.82 45.01
N GLU A 974 -20.34 -19.76 45.28
CA GLU A 974 -20.84 -19.41 46.60
C GLU A 974 -20.32 -20.49 47.55
N PRO A 975 -19.60 -20.17 48.62
CA PRO A 975 -19.36 -21.12 49.65
C PRO A 975 -20.70 -21.45 50.33
N GLN A 976 -21.04 -22.75 50.40
CA GLN A 976 -22.09 -23.25 51.27
C GLN A 976 -21.78 -22.93 52.73
#